data_e8799a72ee6c4d710bd82edaa95207fb
#
_entry.id   e8799a72ee6c4d710bd82edaa95207fb
#
_cell.length_a   1.000
_cell.length_b   1.000
_cell.length_c   1.000
_cell.angle_alpha   90.00
_cell.angle_beta   90.00
_cell.angle_gamma   90.00
#
_symmetry.space_group_name_H-M   'P 1'
#
loop_
_entity.id
_entity.type
_entity.pdbx_description
1 polymer ?
#
loop_
_entity_poly.entity_id
_entity_poly.type
_entity_poly.pdbx_seq_one_letter_code
_entity_poly.pdbx_strand_id
1 'polypeptide(L)'
;MRVEGMSGRAGRIAWILVSIVALAGWTANAQIAQPKTLETAPVASPSPVDRAASGDAPDDPGPLATDLSPAITDAAINKAARKVADWELARAEKTFNQQWTYAALYDGMLAASKATGDPRYHDAMVRMAQHFDWKLLNARFPHADDMALGQTYMDLYLETRDPARMADTKATLDRLVVRSDDPSKLLWWWCDALFMAPPVLARISAATGDRRYLDYMDREWWQTSESLYDPVEHLYFRDSRYFTQKQENGQKIFWSRGNGWVMGAFAKVLEVMPSDYPSREKYIAQYKEMAERIASIQGEDGLWRSGLLDPGAYDLPEVSGSAFFTYSLAWGINHGVLDRAKYEPVVRRAWAGILKHVYADGRLGSIQPIDGQPGKFKPSASYVYGVGGFLLAASELDALTPDAAPIRPRITGISHVGYFVSDLPRAIAFWHDLLGFDEPYDLKKKDSNEVRIAFIKINDRQHVELFNEEPTAPPNRMSHICFTVDNIEQMRAYLRSKGFNVKSGNGGKTHTGDYAFEIKDPEGTLVEFVQSLPTGMEAQAAGKFMSATRIADDLYHVGFLVRDSEKSIAFYHDALGFKETWRGSSDPKVLSWVNMQVPDGSNYVEFMLYDKIPTDFGTRNHVSLVVPDAQKAIADLEARPAYKIYGKPLEMHVGKNGKRQVNLYDPDGTRVELMEPHTVDGKPIASSTAPPPSHK
;
A
#
# COMPACT_ATOMS: atom_id res chain seq x y z
N MET A 1 -24.05 41.08 71.47
CA MET A 1 -24.39 40.39 72.75
C MET A 1 -23.50 39.19 72.85
N ARG A 2 -22.48 39.33 73.67
CA ARG A 2 -22.16 38.50 74.85
C ARG A 2 -22.04 37.02 74.51
N VAL A 3 -20.99 36.33 74.68
CA VAL A 3 -19.90 36.31 75.69
C VAL A 3 -19.73 34.85 76.11
N GLU A 4 -18.49 34.44 76.12
CA GLU A 4 -17.82 33.53 77.09
C GLU A 4 -18.19 32.04 77.08
N GLY A 5 -17.31 31.13 77.31
CA GLY A 5 -15.98 31.16 77.90
C GLY A 5 -15.39 29.79 78.03
N MET A 6 -14.12 29.81 78.02
CA MET A 6 -13.14 29.19 78.93
C MET A 6 -13.21 27.71 79.29
N SER A 7 -12.15 27.09 79.10
CA SER A 7 -11.13 26.35 79.87
C SER A 7 -11.20 24.84 79.68
N GLY A 8 -10.17 24.06 79.59
CA GLY A 8 -8.81 24.17 79.98
C GLY A 8 -8.10 22.82 79.86
N ARG A 9 -6.82 22.93 79.75
CA ARG A 9 -5.75 22.03 80.18
C ARG A 9 -5.42 20.71 79.53
N ALA A 10 -4.19 20.74 79.10
CA ALA A 10 -3.10 19.74 79.27
C ALA A 10 -3.08 18.60 78.29
N GLY A 11 -2.23 18.67 77.32
CA GLY A 11 -0.84 18.25 77.46
C GLY A 11 -0.58 16.90 76.86
N ARG A 12 0.03 16.89 75.71
CA ARG A 12 1.09 15.95 75.39
C ARG A 12 1.79 16.38 74.02
N ILE A 13 3.06 16.65 74.13
CA ILE A 13 3.97 16.92 73.07
C ILE A 13 4.07 15.67 72.21
N ALA A 14 3.65 15.79 70.97
CA ALA A 14 4.02 14.80 69.92
C ALA A 14 4.74 15.55 68.80
N TRP A 15 5.96 15.16 68.61
CA TRP A 15 6.83 15.65 67.55
C TRP A 15 6.21 15.37 66.18
N ILE A 16 5.79 16.41 65.46
CA ILE A 16 5.45 16.33 64.06
C ILE A 16 6.73 16.61 63.28
N LEU A 17 7.32 15.55 62.71
CA LEU A 17 8.31 15.65 61.67
C LEU A 17 7.63 16.31 60.43
N VAL A 18 8.04 17.54 60.17
CA VAL A 18 7.71 18.23 58.93
C VAL A 18 8.57 17.60 57.83
N SER A 19 7.98 16.71 57.07
CA SER A 19 8.57 16.22 55.82
C SER A 19 8.50 17.35 54.82
N ILE A 20 9.61 18.02 54.58
CA ILE A 20 9.81 18.89 53.42
C ILE A 20 9.80 17.98 52.17
N VAL A 21 8.67 17.97 51.49
CA VAL A 21 8.63 17.41 50.10
C VAL A 21 9.36 18.41 49.24
N ALA A 22 10.61 18.12 48.98
CA ALA A 22 11.35 18.77 47.90
C ALA A 22 10.65 18.42 46.60
N LEU A 23 10.03 19.38 45.94
CA LEU A 23 9.68 19.34 44.53
C LEU A 23 11.00 19.22 43.76
N ALA A 24 11.45 17.99 43.56
CA ALA A 24 12.46 17.69 42.53
C ALA A 24 11.77 17.88 41.20
N GLY A 25 12.07 18.99 40.54
CA GLY A 25 11.74 19.20 39.15
C GLY A 25 12.31 18.04 38.33
N TRP A 26 11.43 17.33 37.71
CA TRP A 26 11.79 16.39 36.65
C TRP A 26 12.25 17.23 35.47
N THR A 27 13.52 17.60 35.44
CA THR A 27 14.21 17.82 34.19
C THR A 27 14.34 16.44 33.57
N ALA A 28 13.49 16.15 32.58
CA ALA A 28 13.72 15.03 31.69
C ALA A 28 15.06 15.26 31.00
N ASN A 29 16.14 14.79 31.60
CA ASN A 29 17.33 14.48 30.87
C ASN A 29 16.93 13.34 29.92
N ALA A 30 16.58 13.71 28.69
CA ALA A 30 16.68 12.78 27.58
C ALA A 30 18.15 12.38 27.53
N GLN A 31 18.52 11.31 28.22
CA GLN A 31 19.74 10.59 27.93
C GLN A 31 19.54 10.10 26.49
N ILE A 32 20.20 10.83 25.55
CA ILE A 32 20.44 10.33 24.21
C ILE A 32 21.09 8.98 24.44
N ALA A 33 20.36 7.92 24.15
CA ALA A 33 20.91 6.56 24.23
C ALA A 33 22.16 6.56 23.38
N GLN A 34 23.30 6.27 23.98
CA GLN A 34 24.55 6.13 23.25
C GLN A 34 24.31 5.12 22.14
N PRO A 35 24.60 5.43 20.87
CA PRO A 35 24.40 4.50 19.76
C PRO A 35 25.13 3.22 20.10
N LYS A 36 24.41 2.10 20.02
CA LYS A 36 24.97 0.76 20.22
C LYS A 36 26.21 0.64 19.34
N THR A 37 27.34 0.25 19.90
CA THR A 37 28.56 0.02 19.14
C THR A 37 28.34 -1.12 18.19
N LEU A 38 28.15 -0.78 16.90
CA LEU A 38 28.05 -1.77 15.82
C LEU A 38 29.46 -2.24 15.48
N GLU A 39 29.73 -3.53 15.65
CA GLU A 39 30.82 -4.16 14.91
C GLU A 39 30.44 -4.13 13.42
N THR A 40 30.91 -3.12 12.73
CA THR A 40 30.78 -3.02 11.28
C THR A 40 31.71 -4.05 10.67
N ALA A 41 31.14 -5.04 9.98
CA ALA A 41 31.94 -5.82 9.04
C ALA A 41 32.62 -4.82 8.08
N PRO A 42 33.93 -4.96 7.79
CA PRO A 42 34.60 -4.04 6.89
C PRO A 42 33.89 -4.10 5.53
N VAL A 43 33.36 -2.95 5.08
CA VAL A 43 32.85 -2.83 3.73
C VAL A 43 34.06 -2.97 2.83
N ALA A 44 34.18 -4.10 2.17
CA ALA A 44 35.14 -4.29 1.10
C ALA A 44 34.90 -3.19 0.04
N SER A 45 35.95 -2.53 -0.39
CA SER A 45 35.85 -1.66 -1.56
C SER A 45 35.24 -2.44 -2.72
N PRO A 46 34.31 -1.86 -3.52
CA PRO A 46 33.66 -2.57 -4.60
C PRO A 46 34.71 -3.24 -5.50
N SER A 47 34.55 -4.52 -5.76
CA SER A 47 35.44 -5.25 -6.64
C SER A 47 35.32 -4.71 -8.08
N PRO A 48 36.28 -4.95 -8.97
CA PRO A 48 36.14 -4.65 -10.40
C PRO A 48 34.89 -5.30 -11.00
N VAL A 49 34.46 -6.46 -10.51
CA VAL A 49 33.22 -7.14 -10.90
C VAL A 49 32.00 -6.33 -10.49
N ASP A 50 32.00 -5.71 -9.30
CA ASP A 50 30.89 -4.87 -8.84
C ASP A 50 30.78 -3.58 -9.68
N ARG A 51 31.89 -3.03 -10.16
CA ARG A 51 31.88 -1.88 -11.08
C ARG A 51 31.32 -2.22 -12.45
N ALA A 52 31.68 -3.36 -13.01
CA ALA A 52 31.08 -3.86 -14.24
C ALA A 52 29.57 -4.14 -14.08
N ALA A 53 29.18 -4.68 -12.90
CA ALA A 53 27.77 -4.91 -12.56
C ALA A 53 26.97 -3.61 -12.30
N SER A 54 27.60 -2.44 -12.22
CA SER A 54 26.93 -1.15 -12.11
C SER A 54 26.53 -0.53 -13.45
N GLY A 55 26.83 -1.19 -14.56
CA GLY A 55 26.51 -0.72 -15.89
C GLY A 55 27.22 0.57 -16.31
N ASP A 56 28.49 0.73 -15.88
CA ASP A 56 29.29 1.91 -16.24
C ASP A 56 29.31 2.16 -17.75
N ALA A 57 29.12 3.41 -18.13
CA ALA A 57 29.05 3.81 -19.53
C ALA A 57 30.45 4.05 -20.14
N PRO A 58 30.61 3.91 -21.47
CA PRO A 58 31.86 4.26 -22.16
C PRO A 58 32.29 5.70 -21.91
N ASP A 59 33.60 5.99 -22.00
CA ASP A 59 34.17 7.28 -21.64
C ASP A 59 33.81 8.44 -22.58
N ASP A 60 33.53 8.20 -23.86
CA ASP A 60 33.16 9.26 -24.82
C ASP A 60 31.64 9.39 -24.97
N PRO A 61 31.02 10.39 -24.34
CA PRO A 61 29.57 10.58 -24.39
C PRO A 61 29.07 11.40 -25.59
N GLY A 62 29.93 12.00 -26.37
CA GLY A 62 29.54 13.00 -27.36
C GLY A 62 28.99 14.30 -26.73
N PRO A 63 28.23 15.11 -27.49
CA PRO A 63 27.65 16.36 -26.99
C PRO A 63 26.42 16.13 -26.11
N LEU A 64 26.07 17.13 -25.29
CA LEU A 64 24.80 17.17 -24.57
C LEU A 64 23.60 17.28 -25.51
N ALA A 65 22.45 16.78 -25.08
CA ALA A 65 21.19 16.91 -25.82
C ALA A 65 20.73 18.38 -25.86
N THR A 66 20.31 18.84 -27.03
CA THR A 66 19.77 20.19 -27.25
C THR A 66 18.29 20.17 -27.62
N ASP A 67 17.70 18.99 -27.71
CA ASP A 67 16.35 18.75 -28.20
C ASP A 67 15.34 18.42 -27.09
N LEU A 68 15.73 18.49 -25.82
CA LEU A 68 14.87 18.25 -24.66
C LEU A 68 14.30 19.55 -24.11
N SER A 69 13.05 19.49 -23.65
CA SER A 69 12.33 20.59 -23.01
C SER A 69 12.08 20.30 -21.52
N PRO A 70 12.30 21.27 -20.62
CA PRO A 70 11.97 21.12 -19.21
C PRO A 70 10.48 21.31 -18.91
N ALA A 71 9.64 21.50 -19.90
CA ALA A 71 8.20 21.65 -19.70
C ALA A 71 7.62 20.37 -19.10
N ILE A 72 6.73 20.55 -18.11
CA ILE A 72 5.96 19.46 -17.52
C ILE A 72 4.70 19.26 -18.38
N THR A 73 4.88 18.58 -19.49
CA THR A 73 3.83 18.15 -20.43
C THR A 73 4.13 16.74 -20.89
N ASP A 74 3.11 15.93 -21.15
CA ASP A 74 3.24 14.53 -21.58
C ASP A 74 4.26 14.39 -22.72
N ALA A 75 4.16 15.22 -23.76
CA ALA A 75 5.04 15.16 -24.91
C ALA A 75 6.53 15.40 -24.55
N ALA A 76 6.81 16.38 -23.66
CA ALA A 76 8.17 16.71 -23.27
C ALA A 76 8.77 15.66 -22.34
N ILE A 77 7.99 15.18 -21.37
CA ILE A 77 8.39 14.15 -20.41
C ILE A 77 8.62 12.82 -21.16
N ASN A 78 7.66 12.42 -21.99
CA ASN A 78 7.75 11.21 -22.78
C ASN A 78 8.97 11.20 -23.71
N LYS A 79 9.28 12.33 -24.34
CA LYS A 79 10.48 12.45 -25.18
C LYS A 79 11.76 12.24 -24.37
N ALA A 80 11.87 12.85 -23.20
CA ALA A 80 13.03 12.71 -22.31
C ALA A 80 13.15 11.28 -21.76
N ALA A 81 12.03 10.72 -21.28
CA ALA A 81 12.00 9.36 -20.75
C ALA A 81 12.40 8.33 -21.81
N ARG A 82 11.83 8.40 -23.02
CA ARG A 82 12.18 7.49 -24.14
C ARG A 82 13.65 7.60 -24.53
N LYS A 83 14.17 8.82 -24.65
CA LYS A 83 15.56 9.04 -25.04
C LYS A 83 16.54 8.36 -24.07
N VAL A 84 16.31 8.48 -22.77
CA VAL A 84 17.17 7.89 -21.74
C VAL A 84 16.90 6.37 -21.59
N ALA A 85 15.63 5.96 -21.60
CA ALA A 85 15.26 4.55 -21.48
C ALA A 85 15.75 3.71 -22.68
N ASP A 86 15.61 4.20 -23.91
CA ASP A 86 16.07 3.50 -25.12
C ASP A 86 17.58 3.28 -25.09
N TRP A 87 18.36 4.30 -24.71
CA TRP A 87 19.80 4.20 -24.61
C TRP A 87 20.23 3.17 -23.55
N GLU A 88 19.62 3.20 -22.37
CA GLU A 88 19.99 2.29 -21.30
C GLU A 88 19.49 0.87 -21.53
N LEU A 89 18.27 0.69 -22.04
CA LEU A 89 17.72 -0.64 -22.33
C LEU A 89 18.56 -1.36 -23.38
N ALA A 90 18.99 -0.66 -24.44
CA ALA A 90 19.84 -1.25 -25.52
C ALA A 90 21.17 -1.81 -24.98
N ARG A 91 21.62 -1.33 -23.82
CA ARG A 91 22.81 -1.82 -23.10
C ARG A 91 22.47 -2.92 -22.11
N ALA A 92 21.51 -2.64 -21.20
CA ALA A 92 21.14 -3.53 -20.13
C ALA A 92 20.54 -4.86 -20.61
N GLU A 93 19.81 -4.86 -21.70
CA GLU A 93 19.18 -6.06 -22.27
C GLU A 93 20.21 -7.11 -22.77
N LYS A 94 21.42 -6.69 -23.05
CA LYS A 94 22.51 -7.60 -23.47
C LYS A 94 23.10 -8.39 -22.31
N THR A 95 22.97 -7.85 -21.09
CA THR A 95 23.60 -8.39 -19.88
C THR A 95 22.72 -8.12 -18.67
N PHE A 96 21.54 -8.75 -18.60
CA PHE A 96 20.69 -8.67 -17.42
C PHE A 96 21.45 -9.11 -16.17
N ASN A 97 21.19 -8.43 -15.06
CA ASN A 97 21.92 -8.61 -13.81
C ASN A 97 20.94 -8.58 -12.62
N GLN A 98 21.19 -9.37 -11.57
CA GLN A 98 20.35 -9.41 -10.38
C GLN A 98 20.85 -8.48 -9.26
N GLN A 99 21.91 -7.71 -9.47
CA GLN A 99 22.43 -6.78 -8.47
C GLN A 99 21.45 -5.64 -8.21
N TRP A 100 21.49 -5.10 -7.00
CA TRP A 100 20.67 -3.97 -6.56
C TRP A 100 20.74 -2.76 -7.50
N THR A 101 21.87 -2.55 -8.15
CA THR A 101 22.08 -1.46 -9.13
C THR A 101 21.12 -1.57 -10.30
N TYR A 102 20.97 -2.78 -10.84
CA TYR A 102 20.03 -3.08 -11.92
C TYR A 102 18.58 -3.18 -11.44
N ALA A 103 18.33 -3.61 -10.19
CA ALA A 103 16.98 -3.62 -9.64
C ALA A 103 16.33 -2.23 -9.68
N ALA A 104 17.09 -1.19 -9.34
CA ALA A 104 16.62 0.20 -9.44
C ALA A 104 16.34 0.63 -10.89
N LEU A 105 17.15 0.16 -11.87
CA LEU A 105 16.88 0.40 -13.28
C LEU A 105 15.57 -0.28 -13.72
N TYR A 106 15.35 -1.53 -13.34
CA TYR A 106 14.18 -2.31 -13.77
C TYR A 106 12.87 -1.71 -13.25
N ASP A 107 12.88 -1.21 -12.03
CA ASP A 107 11.76 -0.41 -11.49
C ASP A 107 11.52 0.85 -12.34
N GLY A 108 12.61 1.55 -12.72
CA GLY A 108 12.54 2.69 -13.61
C GLY A 108 12.01 2.34 -15.01
N MET A 109 12.35 1.16 -15.55
CA MET A 109 11.84 0.70 -16.86
C MET A 109 10.33 0.42 -16.81
N LEU A 110 9.81 -0.18 -15.74
CA LEU A 110 8.36 -0.33 -15.55
C LEU A 110 7.66 1.04 -15.46
N ALA A 111 8.26 1.97 -14.73
CA ALA A 111 7.76 3.35 -14.65
C ALA A 111 7.78 4.06 -16.03
N ALA A 112 8.85 3.88 -16.82
CA ALA A 112 8.95 4.40 -18.17
C ALA A 112 7.88 3.82 -19.10
N SER A 113 7.60 2.51 -19.01
CA SER A 113 6.52 1.89 -19.78
C SER A 113 5.16 2.53 -19.47
N LYS A 114 4.89 2.78 -18.19
CA LYS A 114 3.66 3.40 -17.72
C LYS A 114 3.54 4.85 -18.23
N ALA A 115 4.57 5.66 -18.06
CA ALA A 115 4.57 7.06 -18.45
C ALA A 115 4.51 7.24 -19.97
N THR A 116 5.22 6.43 -20.74
CA THR A 116 5.33 6.58 -22.21
C THR A 116 4.29 5.79 -23.00
N GLY A 117 3.56 4.87 -22.35
CA GLY A 117 2.69 3.92 -23.01
C GLY A 117 3.44 2.93 -23.93
N ASP A 118 4.77 2.82 -23.81
CA ASP A 118 5.58 1.95 -24.68
C ASP A 118 5.78 0.58 -24.01
N PRO A 119 5.18 -0.49 -24.55
CA PRO A 119 5.25 -1.83 -23.96
C PRO A 119 6.66 -2.45 -24.03
N ARG A 120 7.57 -1.95 -24.87
CA ARG A 120 8.92 -2.51 -25.01
C ARG A 120 9.67 -2.56 -23.69
N TYR A 121 9.51 -1.53 -22.85
CA TYR A 121 10.17 -1.46 -21.55
C TYR A 121 9.60 -2.50 -20.58
N HIS A 122 8.28 -2.63 -20.52
CA HIS A 122 7.61 -3.66 -19.72
C HIS A 122 8.00 -5.08 -20.20
N ASP A 123 7.92 -5.35 -21.48
CA ASP A 123 8.22 -6.67 -22.06
C ASP A 123 9.68 -7.06 -21.82
N ALA A 124 10.60 -6.09 -21.84
CA ALA A 124 11.99 -6.33 -21.49
C ALA A 124 12.13 -6.76 -20.01
N MET A 125 11.34 -6.17 -19.09
CA MET A 125 11.36 -6.55 -17.68
C MET A 125 10.76 -7.95 -17.46
N VAL A 126 9.73 -8.32 -18.22
CA VAL A 126 9.22 -9.71 -18.22
C VAL A 126 10.30 -10.68 -18.71
N ARG A 127 11.00 -10.36 -19.82
CA ARG A 127 12.12 -11.21 -20.33
C ARG A 127 13.26 -11.31 -19.30
N MET A 128 13.61 -10.23 -18.63
CA MET A 128 14.61 -10.23 -17.57
C MET A 128 14.18 -11.15 -16.42
N ALA A 129 12.94 -11.04 -15.94
CA ALA A 129 12.42 -11.88 -14.87
C ALA A 129 12.41 -13.37 -15.25
N GLN A 130 12.00 -13.69 -16.51
CA GLN A 130 12.04 -15.05 -17.06
C GLN A 130 13.48 -15.57 -17.18
N HIS A 131 14.44 -14.73 -17.57
CA HIS A 131 15.85 -15.10 -17.65
C HIS A 131 16.43 -15.59 -16.33
N PHE A 132 15.94 -15.03 -15.21
CA PHE A 132 16.33 -15.43 -13.86
C PHE A 132 15.34 -16.40 -13.20
N ASP A 133 14.39 -16.99 -13.93
CA ASP A 133 13.35 -17.86 -13.37
C ASP A 133 12.61 -17.23 -12.18
N TRP A 134 12.43 -15.90 -12.16
CA TRP A 134 11.83 -15.12 -11.07
C TRP A 134 12.54 -15.25 -9.72
N LYS A 135 13.83 -15.64 -9.73
CA LYS A 135 14.63 -15.85 -8.51
C LYS A 135 15.35 -14.56 -8.10
N LEU A 136 15.44 -14.34 -6.81
CA LEU A 136 16.30 -13.31 -6.24
C LEU A 136 17.78 -13.77 -6.24
N LEU A 137 18.71 -12.82 -6.09
CA LEU A 137 20.13 -13.13 -6.02
C LEU A 137 20.47 -14.07 -4.86
N ASN A 138 19.93 -13.82 -3.67
CA ASN A 138 20.08 -14.64 -2.45
C ASN A 138 21.53 -15.10 -2.08
N ALA A 139 22.53 -14.36 -2.58
CA ALA A 139 23.94 -14.72 -2.36
C ALA A 139 24.42 -14.41 -0.94
N ARG A 140 23.81 -13.41 -0.29
CA ARG A 140 24.23 -12.87 1.01
C ARG A 140 23.06 -12.81 2.01
N PHE A 141 22.10 -13.73 1.91
CA PHE A 141 20.95 -13.70 2.82
C PHE A 141 21.37 -13.47 4.29
N PRO A 142 20.78 -12.52 5.01
CA PRO A 142 19.59 -11.70 4.73
C PRO A 142 19.88 -10.28 4.20
N HIS A 143 20.88 -10.08 3.38
CA HIS A 143 21.30 -8.77 2.92
C HIS A 143 20.21 -8.09 2.09
N ALA A 144 19.90 -6.83 2.38
CA ALA A 144 18.79 -6.09 1.73
C ALA A 144 18.99 -5.97 0.22
N ASP A 145 20.20 -5.72 -0.25
CA ASP A 145 20.51 -5.57 -1.68
C ASP A 145 20.09 -6.78 -2.52
N ASP A 146 20.22 -7.99 -1.95
CA ASP A 146 19.88 -9.22 -2.64
C ASP A 146 18.35 -9.40 -2.82
N MET A 147 17.55 -8.59 -2.12
CA MET A 147 16.10 -8.60 -2.19
C MET A 147 15.54 -7.54 -3.15
N ALA A 148 16.35 -6.55 -3.54
CA ALA A 148 15.90 -5.36 -4.26
C ALA A 148 15.12 -5.68 -5.54
N LEU A 149 15.52 -6.71 -6.30
CA LEU A 149 14.86 -7.15 -7.53
C LEU A 149 13.41 -7.64 -7.29
N GLY A 150 13.11 -8.03 -6.06
CA GLY A 150 11.75 -8.40 -5.65
C GLY A 150 10.72 -7.29 -5.84
N GLN A 151 11.12 -6.00 -5.88
CA GLN A 151 10.21 -4.90 -6.19
C GLN A 151 9.60 -5.08 -7.59
N THR A 152 10.45 -5.22 -8.60
CA THR A 152 10.05 -5.44 -9.99
C THR A 152 9.23 -6.74 -10.15
N TYR A 153 9.63 -7.84 -9.50
CA TYR A 153 8.88 -9.10 -9.55
C TYR A 153 7.49 -8.97 -8.96
N MET A 154 7.36 -8.27 -7.83
CA MET A 154 6.07 -8.07 -7.20
C MET A 154 5.17 -7.14 -8.02
N ASP A 155 5.70 -6.10 -8.65
CA ASP A 155 4.93 -5.24 -9.54
C ASP A 155 4.40 -6.04 -10.76
N LEU A 156 5.24 -6.87 -11.40
CA LEU A 156 4.84 -7.78 -12.48
C LEU A 156 3.88 -8.89 -12.01
N TYR A 157 4.01 -9.38 -10.78
CA TYR A 157 3.05 -10.31 -10.18
C TYR A 157 1.66 -9.68 -10.05
N LEU A 158 1.58 -8.42 -9.59
CA LEU A 158 0.31 -7.72 -9.39
C LEU A 158 -0.51 -7.56 -10.68
N GLU A 159 0.14 -7.56 -11.83
CA GLU A 159 -0.53 -7.46 -13.13
C GLU A 159 -1.28 -8.74 -13.53
N THR A 160 -0.71 -9.90 -13.25
CA THR A 160 -1.22 -11.19 -13.75
C THR A 160 -1.69 -12.13 -12.65
N ARG A 161 -1.26 -11.89 -11.39
CA ARG A 161 -1.50 -12.75 -10.23
C ARG A 161 -0.99 -14.20 -10.42
N ASP A 162 -0.03 -14.41 -11.33
CA ASP A 162 0.62 -15.70 -11.50
C ASP A 162 1.51 -16.02 -10.29
N PRO A 163 1.19 -17.04 -9.47
CA PRO A 163 1.93 -17.36 -8.24
C PRO A 163 3.42 -17.65 -8.50
N ALA A 164 3.79 -18.13 -9.69
CA ALA A 164 5.17 -18.41 -10.03
C ALA A 164 6.05 -17.16 -9.98
N ARG A 165 5.49 -15.98 -10.30
CA ARG A 165 6.21 -14.71 -10.32
C ARG A 165 6.65 -14.20 -8.93
N MET A 166 5.96 -14.61 -7.85
CA MET A 166 6.32 -14.19 -6.49
C MET A 166 6.90 -15.32 -5.64
N ALA A 167 6.92 -16.56 -6.10
CA ALA A 167 7.19 -17.74 -5.29
C ALA A 167 8.55 -17.68 -4.56
N ASP A 168 9.62 -17.34 -5.28
CA ASP A 168 10.97 -17.24 -4.68
C ASP A 168 11.10 -16.03 -3.75
N THR A 169 10.54 -14.87 -4.15
CA THR A 169 10.47 -13.67 -3.31
C THR A 169 9.74 -13.98 -2.01
N LYS A 170 8.57 -14.62 -2.10
CA LYS A 170 7.80 -15.01 -0.91
C LYS A 170 8.58 -15.98 -0.02
N ALA A 171 9.18 -17.02 -0.59
CA ALA A 171 9.97 -18.01 0.17
C ALA A 171 11.17 -17.36 0.89
N THR A 172 11.83 -16.40 0.24
CA THR A 172 12.92 -15.62 0.84
C THR A 172 12.42 -14.77 2.00
N LEU A 173 11.31 -14.07 1.84
CA LEU A 173 10.74 -13.21 2.88
C LEU A 173 10.09 -14.03 4.02
N ASP A 174 9.49 -15.20 3.74
CA ASP A 174 9.03 -16.13 4.78
C ASP A 174 10.17 -16.53 5.72
N ARG A 175 11.36 -16.81 5.16
CA ARG A 175 12.56 -17.10 5.95
C ARG A 175 13.06 -15.88 6.73
N LEU A 176 12.91 -14.68 6.16
CA LEU A 176 13.35 -13.45 6.79
C LEU A 176 12.50 -13.11 8.03
N VAL A 177 11.17 -13.13 7.92
CA VAL A 177 10.26 -12.70 8.99
C VAL A 177 10.22 -13.64 10.21
N VAL A 178 10.68 -14.89 10.06
CA VAL A 178 10.75 -15.85 11.17
C VAL A 178 12.15 -15.93 11.80
N ARG A 179 13.09 -15.09 11.33
CA ARG A 179 14.44 -15.09 11.90
C ARG A 179 14.44 -14.62 13.35
N SER A 180 15.23 -15.30 14.16
CA SER A 180 15.61 -14.87 15.50
C SER A 180 16.94 -14.14 15.39
N ASP A 181 16.89 -12.84 15.21
CA ASP A 181 18.10 -12.01 15.16
C ASP A 181 18.53 -11.57 16.56
N ASP A 182 19.82 -11.30 16.70
CA ASP A 182 20.34 -10.63 17.89
C ASP A 182 19.77 -9.18 17.93
N PRO A 183 18.91 -8.85 18.90
CA PRO A 183 18.27 -7.54 18.95
C PRO A 183 19.26 -6.40 19.21
N SER A 184 20.52 -6.70 19.50
CA SER A 184 21.58 -5.70 19.64
C SER A 184 22.19 -5.29 18.29
N LYS A 185 21.90 -6.01 17.20
CA LYS A 185 22.46 -5.75 15.88
C LYS A 185 21.39 -5.23 14.94
N LEU A 186 21.71 -4.14 14.23
CA LEU A 186 20.84 -3.64 13.17
C LEU A 186 20.94 -4.56 11.95
N LEU A 187 19.80 -5.02 11.44
CA LEU A 187 19.76 -5.75 10.18
C LEU A 187 20.13 -4.81 9.02
N TRP A 188 19.48 -3.65 8.96
CA TRP A 188 19.71 -2.62 7.96
C TRP A 188 20.57 -1.50 8.55
N TRP A 189 21.86 -1.76 8.68
CA TRP A 189 22.85 -0.86 9.32
C TRP A 189 23.32 0.30 8.44
N TRP A 190 22.80 0.40 7.19
CA TRP A 190 23.06 1.49 6.25
C TRP A 190 21.75 1.98 5.64
N CYS A 191 21.67 3.29 5.37
CA CYS A 191 20.41 3.93 4.96
C CYS A 191 19.88 3.45 3.61
N ASP A 192 20.75 3.05 2.69
CA ASP A 192 20.37 2.55 1.35
C ASP A 192 19.52 1.27 1.44
N ALA A 193 19.72 0.47 2.49
CA ALA A 193 18.94 -0.76 2.73
C ALA A 193 17.43 -0.50 2.78
N LEU A 194 17.02 0.70 3.20
CA LEU A 194 15.62 1.09 3.30
C LEU A 194 14.92 1.13 1.93
N PHE A 195 15.67 1.37 0.83
CA PHE A 195 15.13 1.26 -0.53
C PHE A 195 15.12 -0.19 -1.04
N MET A 196 16.03 -1.03 -0.56
CA MET A 196 16.27 -2.34 -1.16
C MET A 196 15.25 -3.40 -0.68
N ALA A 197 15.07 -3.59 0.63
CA ALA A 197 14.21 -4.63 1.19
C ALA A 197 12.81 -4.13 1.62
N PRO A 198 12.64 -3.00 2.32
CA PRO A 198 11.34 -2.55 2.80
C PRO A 198 10.23 -2.47 1.75
N PRO A 199 10.45 -1.92 0.54
CA PRO A 199 9.41 -1.90 -0.47
C PRO A 199 8.94 -3.28 -0.93
N VAL A 200 9.81 -4.30 -0.90
CA VAL A 200 9.45 -5.69 -1.24
C VAL A 200 8.55 -6.29 -0.17
N LEU A 201 8.90 -6.08 1.12
CA LEU A 201 8.10 -6.52 2.26
C LEU A 201 6.73 -5.85 2.30
N ALA A 202 6.66 -4.56 2.02
CA ALA A 202 5.39 -3.83 1.93
C ALA A 202 4.51 -4.35 0.78
N ARG A 203 5.10 -4.59 -0.41
CA ARG A 203 4.38 -5.12 -1.57
C ARG A 203 3.85 -6.53 -1.36
N ILE A 204 4.63 -7.43 -0.77
CA ILE A 204 4.16 -8.79 -0.51
C ILE A 204 3.08 -8.82 0.55
N SER A 205 3.17 -7.97 1.58
CA SER A 205 2.09 -7.79 2.56
C SER A 205 0.80 -7.34 1.88
N ALA A 206 0.87 -6.33 1.01
CA ALA A 206 -0.27 -5.84 0.25
C ALA A 206 -0.83 -6.89 -0.72
N ALA A 207 0.04 -7.71 -1.34
CA ALA A 207 -0.35 -8.73 -2.31
C ALA A 207 -1.01 -9.97 -1.68
N THR A 208 -0.58 -10.34 -0.47
CA THR A 208 -1.03 -11.57 0.22
C THR A 208 -2.03 -11.30 1.34
N GLY A 209 -2.14 -10.05 1.83
CA GLY A 209 -2.87 -9.70 3.03
C GLY A 209 -2.17 -10.11 4.34
N ASP A 210 -1.01 -10.76 4.25
CA ASP A 210 -0.25 -11.21 5.43
C ASP A 210 0.53 -10.04 6.04
N ARG A 211 0.03 -9.54 7.16
CA ARG A 211 0.58 -8.38 7.85
C ARG A 211 1.95 -8.62 8.46
N ARG A 212 2.35 -9.89 8.70
CA ARG A 212 3.65 -10.21 9.30
C ARG A 212 4.83 -9.60 8.55
N TYR A 213 4.75 -9.48 7.22
CA TYR A 213 5.80 -8.86 6.41
C TYR A 213 5.90 -7.36 6.67
N LEU A 214 4.76 -6.68 6.77
CA LEU A 214 4.71 -5.24 7.03
C LEU A 214 5.14 -4.94 8.48
N ASP A 215 4.70 -5.74 9.46
CA ASP A 215 5.08 -5.58 10.87
C ASP A 215 6.58 -5.83 11.09
N TYR A 216 7.16 -6.80 10.37
CA TYR A 216 8.61 -7.03 10.36
C TYR A 216 9.35 -5.82 9.77
N MET A 217 8.91 -5.36 8.59
CA MET A 217 9.49 -4.20 7.92
C MET A 217 9.44 -2.95 8.79
N ASP A 218 8.31 -2.68 9.42
CA ASP A 218 8.09 -1.54 10.32
C ASP A 218 9.08 -1.54 11.48
N ARG A 219 9.24 -2.67 12.16
CA ARG A 219 10.20 -2.82 13.26
C ARG A 219 11.64 -2.53 12.82
N GLU A 220 12.10 -3.17 11.74
CA GLU A 220 13.47 -3.00 11.25
C GLU A 220 13.72 -1.59 10.69
N TRP A 221 12.72 -1.01 10.02
CA TRP A 221 12.78 0.38 9.55
C TRP A 221 13.04 1.35 10.68
N TRP A 222 12.24 1.26 11.76
CA TRP A 222 12.39 2.21 12.86
C TRP A 222 13.65 1.99 13.68
N GLN A 223 14.15 0.79 13.80
CA GLN A 223 15.46 0.55 14.40
C GLN A 223 16.58 1.23 13.58
N THR A 224 16.53 1.12 12.26
CA THR A 224 17.46 1.81 11.36
C THR A 224 17.31 3.33 11.46
N SER A 225 16.09 3.85 11.44
CA SER A 225 15.80 5.27 11.61
C SER A 225 16.31 5.82 12.94
N GLU A 226 16.04 5.16 14.04
CA GLU A 226 16.49 5.57 15.38
C GLU A 226 18.01 5.63 15.47
N SER A 227 18.72 4.81 14.69
CA SER A 227 20.19 4.81 14.65
C SER A 227 20.78 5.84 13.70
N LEU A 228 20.20 5.99 12.48
CA LEU A 228 20.86 6.73 11.39
C LEU A 228 20.23 8.09 11.08
N TYR A 229 19.00 8.35 11.51
CA TYR A 229 18.33 9.63 11.27
C TYR A 229 18.83 10.70 12.24
N ASP A 230 19.24 11.84 11.69
CA ASP A 230 19.59 13.02 12.50
C ASP A 230 18.36 13.93 12.64
N PRO A 231 17.79 14.06 13.85
CA PRO A 231 16.55 14.80 14.05
C PRO A 231 16.73 16.33 14.01
N VAL A 232 17.98 16.82 13.90
CA VAL A 232 18.28 18.26 13.78
C VAL A 232 18.39 18.65 12.31
N GLU A 233 19.09 17.81 11.53
CA GLU A 233 19.29 18.05 10.10
C GLU A 233 18.18 17.43 9.24
N HIS A 234 17.33 16.56 9.80
CA HIS A 234 16.30 15.81 9.10
C HIS A 234 16.83 15.03 7.90
N LEU A 235 18.03 14.45 8.06
CA LEU A 235 18.75 13.67 7.05
C LEU A 235 19.31 12.40 7.68
N TYR A 236 19.57 11.39 6.84
CA TYR A 236 20.18 10.14 7.27
C TYR A 236 21.68 10.16 7.06
N PHE A 237 22.43 9.77 8.09
CA PHE A 237 23.79 9.28 7.89
C PHE A 237 23.75 8.01 7.03
N ARG A 238 24.76 7.80 6.21
CA ARG A 238 24.84 6.57 5.44
C ARG A 238 24.94 5.34 6.35
N ASP A 239 25.83 5.42 7.35
CA ASP A 239 26.02 4.44 8.43
C ASP A 239 26.78 5.07 9.61
N SER A 240 27.00 4.28 10.67
CA SER A 240 27.63 4.77 11.91
C SER A 240 29.05 5.32 11.76
N ARG A 241 29.79 4.99 10.68
CA ARG A 241 31.12 5.51 10.43
C ARG A 241 31.14 7.03 10.26
N TYR A 242 30.02 7.62 9.87
CA TYR A 242 29.91 9.06 9.57
C TYR A 242 29.40 9.91 10.75
N PHE A 243 29.04 9.34 11.89
CA PHE A 243 28.49 10.06 13.03
C PHE A 243 29.42 11.16 13.58
N THR A 244 30.72 10.89 13.57
CA THR A 244 31.74 11.80 14.10
C THR A 244 32.56 12.51 13.03
N GLN A 245 32.43 12.10 11.78
CA GLN A 245 33.15 12.69 10.67
C GLN A 245 32.51 14.01 10.21
N LYS A 246 33.35 14.88 9.66
CA LYS A 246 32.94 16.19 9.17
C LYS A 246 33.42 16.41 7.75
N GLN A 247 32.68 17.22 6.99
CA GLN A 247 33.11 17.75 5.71
C GLN A 247 34.15 18.87 5.90
N GLU A 248 34.74 19.37 4.80
CA GLU A 248 35.77 20.42 4.84
C GLU A 248 35.25 21.71 5.48
N ASN A 249 33.98 22.06 5.28
CA ASN A 249 33.32 23.19 5.90
C ASN A 249 32.92 22.98 7.37
N GLY A 250 33.25 21.83 7.98
CA GLY A 250 32.96 21.50 9.37
C GLY A 250 31.54 20.92 9.61
N GLN A 251 30.69 20.79 8.58
CA GLN A 251 29.36 20.23 8.68
C GLN A 251 29.39 18.71 8.75
N LYS A 252 28.29 18.10 9.23
CA LYS A 252 28.06 16.63 9.21
C LYS A 252 28.05 16.09 7.78
N ILE A 253 28.45 14.85 7.61
CA ILE A 253 28.45 14.19 6.29
C ILE A 253 27.09 13.56 6.03
N PHE A 254 26.32 14.17 5.14
CA PHE A 254 25.09 13.59 4.59
C PHE A 254 25.23 13.45 3.07
N TRP A 255 25.12 12.21 2.62
CA TRP A 255 25.32 11.84 1.22
C TRP A 255 24.02 11.95 0.43
N SER A 256 24.06 12.63 -0.71
CA SER A 256 22.91 12.90 -1.56
C SER A 256 22.19 11.63 -1.98
N ARG A 257 22.88 10.69 -2.64
CA ARG A 257 22.25 9.43 -3.10
C ARG A 257 21.74 8.59 -1.94
N GLY A 258 22.45 8.52 -0.81
CA GLY A 258 21.97 7.81 0.39
C GLY A 258 20.63 8.33 0.87
N ASN A 259 20.48 9.65 0.98
CA ASN A 259 19.21 10.28 1.33
C ASN A 259 18.18 10.18 0.19
N GLY A 260 18.62 10.15 -1.06
CA GLY A 260 17.76 9.88 -2.21
C GLY A 260 17.11 8.50 -2.15
N TRP A 261 17.88 7.48 -1.78
CA TRP A 261 17.32 6.14 -1.54
C TRP A 261 16.24 6.14 -0.47
N VAL A 262 16.49 6.80 0.67
CA VAL A 262 15.52 6.86 1.76
C VAL A 262 14.23 7.58 1.34
N MET A 263 14.36 8.72 0.67
CA MET A 263 13.20 9.44 0.16
C MET A 263 12.39 8.61 -0.85
N GLY A 264 13.08 7.91 -1.76
CA GLY A 264 12.44 6.98 -2.69
C GLY A 264 11.76 5.79 -1.99
N ALA A 265 12.37 5.30 -0.90
CA ALA A 265 11.80 4.23 -0.09
C ALA A 265 10.51 4.65 0.61
N PHE A 266 10.45 5.87 1.16
CA PHE A 266 9.20 6.40 1.73
C PHE A 266 8.07 6.39 0.70
N ALA A 267 8.32 6.89 -0.51
CA ALA A 267 7.33 6.88 -1.58
C ALA A 267 6.85 5.45 -1.87
N LYS A 268 7.78 4.52 -2.11
CA LYS A 268 7.46 3.12 -2.46
C LYS A 268 6.77 2.33 -1.34
N VAL A 269 7.09 2.60 -0.09
CA VAL A 269 6.45 1.95 1.07
C VAL A 269 5.07 2.55 1.32
N LEU A 270 4.95 3.88 1.36
CA LEU A 270 3.68 4.56 1.58
C LEU A 270 2.66 4.33 0.47
N GLU A 271 3.12 4.09 -0.76
CA GLU A 271 2.27 3.74 -1.91
C GLU A 271 1.42 2.49 -1.64
N VAL A 272 1.96 1.50 -0.93
CA VAL A 272 1.30 0.20 -0.71
C VAL A 272 0.93 -0.06 0.74
N MET A 273 1.43 0.74 1.70
CA MET A 273 1.09 0.62 3.12
C MET A 273 -0.38 0.98 3.32
N PRO A 274 -1.17 0.16 4.02
CA PRO A 274 -2.58 0.47 4.30
C PRO A 274 -2.75 1.81 5.02
N SER A 275 -3.85 2.51 4.73
CA SER A 275 -4.15 3.81 5.34
C SER A 275 -4.37 3.73 6.85
N ASP A 276 -4.83 2.58 7.34
CA ASP A 276 -5.08 2.27 8.75
C ASP A 276 -3.87 1.67 9.48
N TYR A 277 -2.72 1.52 8.81
CA TYR A 277 -1.54 0.94 9.45
C TYR A 277 -1.05 1.84 10.61
N PRO A 278 -0.86 1.31 11.84
CA PRO A 278 -0.68 2.12 13.04
C PRO A 278 0.47 3.13 12.98
N SER A 279 1.57 2.78 12.34
CA SER A 279 2.74 3.67 12.23
C SER A 279 2.76 4.51 10.94
N ARG A 280 1.75 4.41 10.05
CA ARG A 280 1.71 5.15 8.78
C ARG A 280 1.93 6.66 8.97
N GLU A 281 1.28 7.26 9.95
CA GLU A 281 1.44 8.69 10.23
C GLU A 281 2.87 9.06 10.67
N LYS A 282 3.58 8.13 11.33
CA LYS A 282 4.99 8.31 11.69
C LYS A 282 5.88 8.35 10.44
N TYR A 283 5.60 7.49 9.44
CA TYR A 283 6.27 7.53 8.13
C TYR A 283 6.00 8.85 7.40
N ILE A 284 4.75 9.28 7.34
CA ILE A 284 4.35 10.54 6.69
C ILE A 284 5.01 11.74 7.38
N ALA A 285 5.09 11.76 8.70
CA ALA A 285 5.73 12.84 9.45
C ALA A 285 7.22 12.95 9.12
N GLN A 286 7.98 11.86 9.22
CA GLN A 286 9.42 11.86 8.91
C GLN A 286 9.69 12.14 7.43
N TYR A 287 8.86 11.61 6.52
CA TYR A 287 8.93 11.94 5.11
C TYR A 287 8.78 13.45 4.85
N LYS A 288 7.81 14.11 5.52
CA LYS A 288 7.60 15.56 5.41
C LYS A 288 8.78 16.37 5.95
N GLU A 289 9.36 15.96 7.08
CA GLU A 289 10.57 16.59 7.64
C GLU A 289 11.74 16.53 6.65
N MET A 290 12.00 15.35 6.09
CA MET A 290 13.03 15.18 5.07
C MET A 290 12.74 15.98 3.80
N ALA A 291 11.49 15.95 3.30
CA ALA A 291 11.09 16.69 2.12
C ALA A 291 11.31 18.20 2.29
N GLU A 292 11.00 18.75 3.46
CA GLU A 292 11.26 20.15 3.77
C GLU A 292 12.75 20.48 3.80
N ARG A 293 13.54 19.62 4.45
CA ARG A 293 14.99 19.80 4.50
C ARG A 293 15.61 19.73 3.12
N ILE A 294 15.29 18.72 2.33
CA ILE A 294 15.78 18.54 0.96
C ILE A 294 15.41 19.75 0.09
N ALA A 295 14.17 20.23 0.15
CA ALA A 295 13.75 21.41 -0.59
C ALA A 295 14.54 22.66 -0.18
N SER A 296 14.85 22.81 1.12
CA SER A 296 15.58 23.98 1.65
C SER A 296 17.04 24.07 1.22
N ILE A 297 17.65 22.95 0.83
CA ILE A 297 19.07 22.86 0.43
C ILE A 297 19.27 22.57 -1.06
N GLN A 298 18.23 22.80 -1.87
CA GLN A 298 18.33 22.70 -3.33
C GLN A 298 19.29 23.74 -3.88
N GLY A 299 20.24 23.34 -4.74
CA GLY A 299 21.17 24.26 -5.40
C GLY A 299 20.48 25.22 -6.38
N GLU A 300 21.18 26.32 -6.75
CA GLU A 300 20.65 27.32 -7.69
C GLU A 300 20.37 26.75 -9.08
N ASP A 301 21.12 25.74 -9.50
CA ASP A 301 20.88 24.98 -10.75
C ASP A 301 19.71 23.99 -10.68
N GLY A 302 19.04 23.92 -9.53
CA GLY A 302 17.92 23.02 -9.26
C GLY A 302 18.35 21.66 -8.72
N LEU A 303 19.63 21.36 -8.58
CA LEU A 303 20.13 20.04 -8.22
C LEU A 303 20.87 20.04 -6.89
N TRP A 304 21.11 18.86 -6.33
CA TRP A 304 21.84 18.66 -5.10
C TRP A 304 23.24 18.12 -5.39
N ARG A 305 24.18 18.50 -4.55
CA ARG A 305 25.56 18.04 -4.63
C ARG A 305 25.74 16.73 -3.87
N SER A 306 26.82 16.00 -4.14
CA SER A 306 27.12 14.72 -3.50
C SER A 306 27.14 14.84 -1.96
N GLY A 307 27.73 15.89 -1.41
CA GLY A 307 27.66 16.27 0.01
C GLY A 307 26.56 17.31 0.22
N LEU A 308 25.47 16.94 0.87
CA LEU A 308 24.28 17.80 0.99
C LEU A 308 24.52 19.10 1.77
N LEU A 309 25.38 19.08 2.80
CA LEU A 309 25.65 20.23 3.66
C LEU A 309 26.99 20.94 3.33
N ASP A 310 27.68 20.48 2.30
CA ASP A 310 28.91 21.13 1.78
C ASP A 310 28.89 21.16 0.24
N PRO A 311 27.90 21.86 -0.36
CA PRO A 311 27.79 21.88 -1.82
C PRO A 311 29.01 22.55 -2.49
N GLY A 312 29.72 23.44 -1.81
CA GLY A 312 30.89 24.11 -2.33
C GLY A 312 32.11 23.22 -2.57
N ALA A 313 32.16 22.05 -1.92
CA ALA A 313 33.22 21.05 -2.13
C ALA A 313 33.07 20.22 -3.43
N TYR A 314 31.92 20.33 -4.11
CA TYR A 314 31.58 19.49 -5.26
C TYR A 314 31.14 20.34 -6.45
N ASP A 315 31.97 20.40 -7.50
CA ASP A 315 31.73 21.22 -8.69
C ASP A 315 30.50 20.74 -9.49
N LEU A 316 30.26 19.42 -9.51
CA LEU A 316 29.16 18.80 -10.25
C LEU A 316 27.97 18.49 -9.34
N PRO A 317 26.72 18.65 -9.86
CA PRO A 317 25.55 18.12 -9.19
C PRO A 317 25.56 16.58 -9.24
N GLU A 318 25.00 15.93 -8.24
CA GLU A 318 24.83 14.47 -8.18
C GLU A 318 23.44 14.10 -8.69
N VAL A 319 23.39 13.62 -9.93
CA VAL A 319 22.13 13.42 -10.65
C VAL A 319 21.31 12.27 -10.11
N SER A 320 21.91 11.18 -9.57
CA SER A 320 21.13 10.07 -9.04
C SER A 320 20.35 10.44 -7.79
N GLY A 321 20.97 11.10 -6.81
CA GLY A 321 20.26 11.60 -5.63
C GLY A 321 19.21 12.66 -6.01
N SER A 322 19.56 13.57 -6.92
CA SER A 322 18.62 14.57 -7.43
C SER A 322 17.41 13.96 -8.11
N ALA A 323 17.57 12.86 -8.85
CA ALA A 323 16.48 12.14 -9.50
C ALA A 323 15.56 11.46 -8.48
N PHE A 324 16.11 10.80 -7.45
CA PHE A 324 15.30 10.20 -6.38
C PHE A 324 14.57 11.26 -5.54
N PHE A 325 15.18 12.41 -5.27
CA PHE A 325 14.48 13.52 -4.62
C PHE A 325 13.33 14.04 -5.49
N THR A 326 13.56 14.22 -6.78
CA THR A 326 12.53 14.65 -7.74
C THR A 326 11.38 13.65 -7.79
N TYR A 327 11.68 12.35 -7.90
CA TYR A 327 10.71 11.27 -7.85
C TYR A 327 9.85 11.33 -6.59
N SER A 328 10.51 11.35 -5.43
CA SER A 328 9.82 11.29 -4.16
C SER A 328 8.96 12.53 -3.90
N LEU A 329 9.46 13.73 -4.19
CA LEU A 329 8.70 14.97 -4.03
C LEU A 329 7.50 15.04 -4.97
N ALA A 330 7.65 14.60 -6.23
CA ALA A 330 6.55 14.53 -7.19
C ALA A 330 5.49 13.50 -6.74
N TRP A 331 5.92 12.32 -6.28
CA TRP A 331 5.04 11.33 -5.67
C TRP A 331 4.25 11.90 -4.50
N GLY A 332 4.90 12.61 -3.59
CA GLY A 332 4.24 13.22 -2.43
C GLY A 332 3.17 14.24 -2.81
N ILE A 333 3.39 15.01 -3.89
CA ILE A 333 2.39 15.94 -4.44
C ILE A 333 1.22 15.16 -5.05
N ASN A 334 1.51 14.16 -5.88
CA ASN A 334 0.48 13.37 -6.58
C ASN A 334 -0.43 12.63 -5.62
N HIS A 335 0.10 12.19 -4.46
CA HIS A 335 -0.64 11.46 -3.43
C HIS A 335 -1.20 12.35 -2.31
N GLY A 336 -1.11 13.69 -2.46
CA GLY A 336 -1.66 14.64 -1.48
C GLY A 336 -0.95 14.64 -0.12
N VAL A 337 0.24 14.05 -0.04
CA VAL A 337 1.08 14.03 1.17
C VAL A 337 1.83 15.36 1.32
N LEU A 338 2.29 15.94 0.21
CA LEU A 338 3.00 17.23 0.16
C LEU A 338 2.14 18.32 -0.48
N ASP A 339 2.28 19.54 0.01
CA ASP A 339 1.63 20.72 -0.57
C ASP A 339 2.17 21.03 -1.97
N ARG A 340 1.30 20.99 -2.97
CA ARG A 340 1.65 21.23 -4.38
C ARG A 340 2.28 22.59 -4.57
N ALA A 341 1.71 23.66 -3.98
CA ALA A 341 2.19 25.01 -4.19
C ALA A 341 3.60 25.21 -3.65
N LYS A 342 3.94 24.52 -2.55
CA LYS A 342 5.28 24.56 -1.92
C LYS A 342 6.31 23.75 -2.73
N TYR A 343 5.99 22.54 -3.15
CA TYR A 343 6.98 21.59 -3.65
C TYR A 343 7.06 21.47 -5.18
N GLU A 344 5.99 21.80 -5.92
CA GLU A 344 6.05 21.76 -7.38
C GLU A 344 7.13 22.68 -7.99
N PRO A 345 7.38 23.90 -7.49
CA PRO A 345 8.49 24.71 -7.97
C PRO A 345 9.88 24.06 -7.76
N VAL A 346 10.05 23.31 -6.67
CA VAL A 346 11.29 22.56 -6.38
C VAL A 346 11.48 21.44 -7.41
N VAL A 347 10.44 20.65 -7.64
CA VAL A 347 10.42 19.56 -8.61
C VAL A 347 10.68 20.05 -10.02
N ARG A 348 10.04 21.16 -10.44
CA ARG A 348 10.26 21.76 -11.78
C ARG A 348 11.69 22.23 -12.00
N ARG A 349 12.31 22.88 -11.00
CA ARG A 349 13.72 23.28 -11.09
C ARG A 349 14.64 22.06 -11.16
N ALA A 350 14.37 21.03 -10.35
CA ALA A 350 15.15 19.80 -10.36
C ALA A 350 15.08 19.08 -11.72
N TRP A 351 13.89 18.94 -12.29
CA TRP A 351 13.73 18.35 -13.61
C TRP A 351 14.49 19.11 -14.69
N ALA A 352 14.34 20.44 -14.71
CA ALA A 352 15.07 21.30 -15.65
C ALA A 352 16.59 21.19 -15.49
N GLY A 353 17.07 21.02 -14.26
CA GLY A 353 18.47 20.76 -13.97
C GLY A 353 18.95 19.41 -14.49
N ILE A 354 18.22 18.32 -14.19
CA ILE A 354 18.57 16.94 -14.60
C ILE A 354 18.70 16.84 -16.11
N LEU A 355 17.78 17.43 -16.88
CA LEU A 355 17.80 17.37 -18.35
C LEU A 355 19.07 17.97 -18.97
N LYS A 356 19.77 18.89 -18.30
CA LYS A 356 21.04 19.45 -18.76
C LYS A 356 22.20 18.45 -18.69
N HIS A 357 22.00 17.29 -18.09
CA HIS A 357 22.97 16.21 -17.97
C HIS A 357 22.66 15.03 -18.88
N VAL A 358 21.63 15.15 -19.75
CA VAL A 358 21.34 14.15 -20.78
C VAL A 358 22.18 14.44 -22.03
N TYR A 359 22.85 13.44 -22.54
CA TYR A 359 23.64 13.52 -23.77
C TYR A 359 22.79 13.25 -25.01
N ALA A 360 23.33 13.63 -26.17
CA ALA A 360 22.61 13.53 -27.44
C ALA A 360 22.25 12.07 -27.83
N ASP A 361 23.10 11.12 -27.43
CA ASP A 361 22.87 9.68 -27.61
C ASP A 361 21.81 9.09 -26.66
N GLY A 362 21.43 9.80 -25.61
CA GLY A 362 20.46 9.36 -24.58
C GLY A 362 21.09 9.03 -23.22
N ARG A 363 22.40 9.05 -23.09
CA ARG A 363 23.11 8.84 -21.83
C ARG A 363 22.67 9.90 -20.80
N LEU A 364 22.42 9.48 -19.55
CA LEU A 364 22.27 10.37 -18.40
C LEU A 364 23.58 10.42 -17.64
N GLY A 365 24.22 11.58 -17.62
CA GLY A 365 25.52 11.79 -16.96
C GLY A 365 25.44 12.31 -15.54
N SER A 366 26.61 12.66 -15.00
CA SER A 366 26.78 13.20 -13.63
C SER A 366 26.21 12.32 -12.53
N ILE A 367 26.25 11.01 -12.70
CA ILE A 367 25.88 10.01 -11.69
C ILE A 367 27.16 9.57 -10.99
N GLN A 368 27.25 9.76 -9.68
CA GLN A 368 28.39 9.31 -8.89
C GLN A 368 28.54 7.77 -8.96
N PRO A 369 29.75 7.23 -9.16
CA PRO A 369 30.02 5.79 -9.06
C PRO A 369 29.54 5.18 -7.75
N ILE A 370 29.48 3.84 -7.69
CA ILE A 370 29.19 3.14 -6.43
C ILE A 370 30.17 3.62 -5.34
N ASP A 371 29.61 4.12 -4.25
CA ASP A 371 30.31 4.55 -3.06
C ASP A 371 29.35 4.53 -1.87
N GLY A 372 29.84 4.82 -0.67
CA GLY A 372 29.06 4.99 0.55
C GLY A 372 29.18 6.39 1.16
N GLN A 373 29.70 7.38 0.41
CA GLN A 373 29.98 8.74 0.87
C GLN A 373 29.96 9.75 -0.28
N PRO A 374 29.92 11.05 0.01
CA PRO A 374 30.15 12.09 -0.99
C PRO A 374 31.49 11.95 -1.69
N GLY A 375 31.52 12.16 -3.02
CA GLY A 375 32.72 12.02 -3.83
C GLY A 375 32.65 12.84 -5.10
N LYS A 376 33.82 13.03 -5.75
CA LYS A 376 33.97 13.69 -7.05
C LYS A 376 33.91 12.65 -8.17
N PHE A 377 33.38 13.04 -9.32
CA PHE A 377 33.21 12.17 -10.48
C PHE A 377 33.22 12.96 -11.79
N LYS A 378 33.22 12.27 -12.94
CA LYS A 378 33.20 12.91 -14.27
C LYS A 378 31.79 13.36 -14.67
N PRO A 379 31.64 14.42 -15.49
CA PRO A 379 30.34 14.77 -16.07
C PRO A 379 29.68 13.63 -16.87
N SER A 380 30.49 12.81 -17.54
CA SER A 380 30.02 11.67 -18.34
C SER A 380 29.71 10.40 -17.55
N ALA A 381 29.99 10.38 -16.24
CA ALA A 381 29.75 9.20 -15.40
C ALA A 381 28.24 8.86 -15.39
N SER A 382 27.94 7.63 -15.79
CA SER A 382 26.56 7.15 -15.94
C SER A 382 26.45 5.72 -15.40
N TYR A 383 25.46 5.48 -14.57
CA TYR A 383 25.23 4.22 -13.88
C TYR A 383 23.73 3.91 -13.86
N VAL A 384 23.39 2.64 -14.04
CA VAL A 384 22.01 2.14 -14.21
C VAL A 384 21.06 2.57 -13.09
N TYR A 385 21.50 2.64 -11.83
CA TYR A 385 20.66 3.03 -10.72
C TYR A 385 20.22 4.51 -10.76
N GLY A 386 21.07 5.40 -11.28
CA GLY A 386 20.69 6.80 -11.48
C GLY A 386 19.69 6.98 -12.62
N VAL A 387 19.85 6.18 -13.68
CA VAL A 387 18.86 6.10 -14.76
C VAL A 387 17.52 5.60 -14.24
N GLY A 388 17.50 4.58 -13.36
CA GLY A 388 16.28 4.12 -12.69
C GLY A 388 15.57 5.23 -11.93
N GLY A 389 16.30 6.00 -11.13
CA GLY A 389 15.76 7.18 -10.41
C GLY A 389 15.19 8.25 -11.36
N PHE A 390 15.85 8.51 -12.48
CA PHE A 390 15.35 9.44 -13.51
C PHE A 390 14.04 8.99 -14.12
N LEU A 391 13.90 7.70 -14.45
CA LEU A 391 12.69 7.16 -15.06
C LEU A 391 11.52 7.12 -14.07
N LEU A 392 11.78 6.82 -12.80
CA LEU A 392 10.80 6.96 -11.72
C LEU A 392 10.33 8.41 -11.59
N ALA A 393 11.26 9.38 -11.63
CA ALA A 393 10.91 10.80 -11.58
C ALA A 393 10.08 11.23 -12.79
N ALA A 394 10.45 10.79 -14.00
CA ALA A 394 9.70 11.08 -15.22
C ALA A 394 8.24 10.57 -15.13
N SER A 395 8.02 9.37 -14.59
CA SER A 395 6.67 8.83 -14.42
C SER A 395 5.81 9.65 -13.46
N GLU A 396 6.38 10.13 -12.34
CA GLU A 396 5.64 10.96 -11.41
C GLU A 396 5.39 12.39 -11.95
N LEU A 397 6.31 12.90 -12.78
CA LEU A 397 6.13 14.18 -13.44
C LEU A 397 5.05 14.13 -14.53
N ASP A 398 4.92 13.02 -15.23
CA ASP A 398 3.83 12.78 -16.18
C ASP A 398 2.47 12.88 -15.47
N ALA A 399 2.36 12.32 -14.29
CA ALA A 399 1.18 12.44 -13.42
C ALA A 399 0.94 13.86 -12.85
N LEU A 400 1.96 14.74 -12.88
CA LEU A 400 1.84 16.15 -12.47
C LEU A 400 1.36 17.08 -13.59
N THR A 401 1.25 16.61 -14.83
CA THR A 401 0.84 17.47 -15.95
C THR A 401 -0.56 18.07 -15.72
N PRO A 402 -0.84 19.29 -16.19
CA PRO A 402 -2.14 19.93 -15.98
C PRO A 402 -3.32 19.13 -16.56
N ASP A 403 -3.06 18.37 -17.61
CA ASP A 403 -4.06 17.56 -18.32
C ASP A 403 -4.08 16.11 -17.84
N ALA A 404 -3.23 15.73 -16.90
CA ALA A 404 -3.23 14.39 -16.33
C ALA A 404 -4.56 14.14 -15.60
N ALA A 405 -5.27 13.11 -16.00
CA ALA A 405 -6.43 12.66 -15.26
C ALA A 405 -6.00 12.27 -13.83
N PRO A 406 -6.79 12.60 -12.79
CA PRO A 406 -6.49 12.17 -11.44
C PRO A 406 -6.20 10.67 -11.39
N ILE A 407 -5.11 10.29 -10.74
CA ILE A 407 -4.74 8.89 -10.57
C ILE A 407 -5.79 8.20 -9.70
N ARG A 408 -6.26 7.02 -10.12
CA ARG A 408 -7.12 6.20 -9.28
C ARG A 408 -6.34 5.75 -8.04
N PRO A 409 -6.81 6.05 -6.80
CA PRO A 409 -6.20 5.46 -5.62
C PRO A 409 -6.45 3.95 -5.62
N ARG A 410 -5.68 3.23 -4.81
CA ARG A 410 -5.88 1.79 -4.68
C ARG A 410 -7.26 1.48 -4.09
N ILE A 411 -7.88 0.41 -4.61
CA ILE A 411 -9.05 -0.23 -4.04
C ILE A 411 -8.58 -1.60 -3.55
N THR A 412 -8.39 -1.74 -2.24
CA THR A 412 -7.62 -2.85 -1.66
C THR A 412 -8.47 -4.06 -1.28
N GLY A 413 -9.80 -3.92 -1.22
CA GLY A 413 -10.70 -5.01 -0.89
C GLY A 413 -12.14 -4.57 -0.70
N ILE A 414 -13.01 -5.53 -0.42
CA ILE A 414 -14.33 -5.28 0.14
C ILE A 414 -14.14 -5.01 1.63
N SER A 415 -14.57 -3.85 2.11
CA SER A 415 -14.60 -3.50 3.52
C SER A 415 -15.80 -4.16 4.21
N HIS A 416 -16.99 -3.92 3.67
CA HIS A 416 -18.22 -4.46 4.24
C HIS A 416 -19.37 -4.53 3.23
N VAL A 417 -20.42 -5.17 3.65
CA VAL A 417 -21.73 -5.18 2.99
C VAL A 417 -22.80 -4.89 4.03
N GLY A 418 -23.75 -4.02 3.70
CA GLY A 418 -24.86 -3.67 4.57
C GLY A 418 -26.15 -4.40 4.20
N TYR A 419 -26.88 -4.91 5.19
CA TYR A 419 -28.18 -5.55 5.03
C TYR A 419 -29.22 -4.94 5.97
N PHE A 420 -30.43 -4.69 5.44
CA PHE A 420 -31.61 -4.37 6.22
C PHE A 420 -32.17 -5.63 6.88
N VAL A 421 -32.46 -5.57 8.18
CA VAL A 421 -33.03 -6.69 8.94
C VAL A 421 -34.32 -6.26 9.65
N SER A 422 -35.33 -7.16 9.66
CA SER A 422 -36.61 -6.88 10.30
C SER A 422 -36.60 -7.14 11.80
N ASP A 423 -35.67 -7.96 12.29
CA ASP A 423 -35.50 -8.34 13.70
C ASP A 423 -34.01 -8.41 14.01
N LEU A 424 -33.44 -7.29 14.45
CA LEU A 424 -32.00 -7.15 14.71
C LEU A 424 -31.49 -8.18 15.74
N PRO A 425 -32.13 -8.44 16.90
CA PRO A 425 -31.69 -9.47 17.83
C PRO A 425 -31.58 -10.87 17.20
N ARG A 426 -32.53 -11.25 16.37
CA ARG A 426 -32.49 -12.56 15.67
C ARG A 426 -31.41 -12.61 14.60
N ALA A 427 -31.20 -11.51 13.89
CA ALA A 427 -30.13 -11.40 12.91
C ALA A 427 -28.74 -11.47 13.60
N ILE A 428 -28.54 -10.76 14.70
CA ILE A 428 -27.32 -10.87 15.52
C ILE A 428 -27.11 -12.32 16.01
N ALA A 429 -28.15 -12.98 16.51
CA ALA A 429 -28.06 -14.38 16.98
C ALA A 429 -27.66 -15.33 15.84
N PHE A 430 -28.12 -15.10 14.60
CA PHE A 430 -27.68 -15.87 13.44
C PHE A 430 -26.16 -15.71 13.19
N TRP A 431 -25.66 -14.47 13.22
CA TRP A 431 -24.24 -14.21 12.97
C TRP A 431 -23.37 -14.61 14.16
N HIS A 432 -23.80 -14.36 15.38
CA HIS A 432 -23.02 -14.62 16.60
C HIS A 432 -23.16 -16.09 17.04
N ASP A 433 -24.39 -16.56 17.32
CA ASP A 433 -24.58 -17.87 17.96
C ASP A 433 -24.42 -19.02 16.96
N LEU A 434 -24.84 -18.83 15.68
CA LEU A 434 -24.74 -19.86 14.65
C LEU A 434 -23.41 -19.74 13.87
N LEU A 435 -23.00 -18.55 13.41
CA LEU A 435 -21.79 -18.41 12.59
C LEU A 435 -20.54 -18.11 13.43
N GLY A 436 -20.68 -17.69 14.68
CA GLY A 436 -19.59 -17.49 15.65
C GLY A 436 -18.83 -16.18 15.53
N PHE A 437 -19.40 -15.17 14.89
CA PHE A 437 -18.80 -13.85 14.75
C PHE A 437 -19.19 -12.92 15.89
N ASP A 438 -18.26 -12.11 16.35
CA ASP A 438 -18.51 -11.12 17.40
C ASP A 438 -19.06 -9.80 16.84
N GLU A 439 -19.79 -9.06 17.69
CA GLU A 439 -20.25 -7.69 17.47
C GLU A 439 -19.39 -6.73 18.30
N PRO A 440 -18.35 -6.10 17.72
CA PRO A 440 -17.42 -5.24 18.49
C PRO A 440 -18.01 -3.91 18.91
N TYR A 441 -18.98 -3.38 18.16
CA TYR A 441 -19.63 -2.07 18.40
C TYR A 441 -20.94 -1.97 17.64
N ASP A 442 -21.77 -1.01 18.07
CA ASP A 442 -23.03 -0.63 17.45
C ASP A 442 -23.15 0.89 17.27
N LEU A 443 -24.06 1.31 16.40
CA LEU A 443 -24.52 2.69 16.30
C LEU A 443 -25.98 2.76 16.71
N LYS A 444 -26.30 3.73 17.58
CA LYS A 444 -27.66 3.93 18.11
C LYS A 444 -28.46 4.91 17.26
N LYS A 445 -29.78 4.79 17.30
CA LYS A 445 -30.70 5.81 16.76
C LYS A 445 -30.52 7.11 17.52
N LYS A 446 -30.67 8.24 16.82
CA LYS A 446 -30.54 9.56 17.43
C LYS A 446 -31.49 9.69 18.65
N ASP A 447 -30.94 10.18 19.75
CA ASP A 447 -31.67 10.41 20.99
C ASP A 447 -32.38 9.16 21.59
N SER A 448 -31.84 7.97 21.31
CA SER A 448 -32.37 6.69 21.72
C SER A 448 -31.24 5.73 22.15
N ASN A 449 -31.59 4.72 22.98
CA ASN A 449 -30.71 3.60 23.27
C ASN A 449 -30.90 2.43 22.28
N GLU A 450 -31.83 2.53 21.35
CA GLU A 450 -32.09 1.52 20.35
C GLU A 450 -30.97 1.45 19.33
N VAL A 451 -30.44 0.26 19.07
CA VAL A 451 -29.41 0.03 18.07
C VAL A 451 -30.00 0.25 16.67
N ARG A 452 -29.37 1.08 15.89
CA ARG A 452 -29.67 1.33 14.48
C ARG A 452 -28.90 0.40 13.56
N ILE A 453 -27.58 0.25 13.83
CA ILE A 453 -26.68 -0.56 13.03
C ILE A 453 -25.81 -1.38 13.98
N ALA A 454 -25.81 -2.70 13.80
CA ALA A 454 -24.88 -3.61 14.45
C ALA A 454 -23.77 -4.01 13.47
N PHE A 455 -22.52 -4.05 13.94
CA PHE A 455 -21.36 -4.40 13.13
C PHE A 455 -20.89 -5.80 13.48
N ILE A 456 -20.95 -6.71 12.54
CA ILE A 456 -20.54 -8.10 12.72
C ILE A 456 -19.13 -8.28 12.14
N LYS A 457 -18.15 -8.48 12.98
CA LYS A 457 -16.74 -8.52 12.59
C LYS A 457 -16.36 -9.85 11.97
N ILE A 458 -15.89 -9.84 10.72
CA ILE A 458 -15.34 -11.01 10.03
C ILE A 458 -13.83 -11.12 10.31
N ASN A 459 -13.10 -10.04 10.10
CA ASN A 459 -11.67 -9.91 10.42
C ASN A 459 -11.32 -8.44 10.70
N ASP A 460 -10.04 -8.08 10.80
CA ASP A 460 -9.60 -6.71 11.14
C ASP A 460 -9.83 -5.68 10.02
N ARG A 461 -10.36 -6.07 8.86
CA ARG A 461 -10.63 -5.21 7.71
C ARG A 461 -12.01 -5.40 7.09
N GLN A 462 -12.78 -6.35 7.62
CA GLN A 462 -14.05 -6.72 7.01
C GLN A 462 -15.13 -6.97 8.05
N HIS A 463 -16.32 -6.48 7.77
CA HIS A 463 -17.50 -6.70 8.61
C HIS A 463 -18.78 -6.78 7.77
N VAL A 464 -19.87 -7.14 8.42
CA VAL A 464 -21.22 -7.03 7.88
C VAL A 464 -21.98 -6.04 8.75
N GLU A 465 -22.69 -5.11 8.12
CA GLU A 465 -23.57 -4.16 8.81
C GLU A 465 -25.01 -4.64 8.77
N LEU A 466 -25.66 -4.71 9.93
CA LEU A 466 -27.06 -5.06 10.09
C LEU A 466 -27.85 -3.82 10.46
N PHE A 467 -28.64 -3.29 9.50
CA PHE A 467 -29.49 -2.12 9.68
C PHE A 467 -30.85 -2.54 10.28
N ASN A 468 -31.17 -2.06 11.46
CA ASN A 468 -32.47 -2.24 12.12
C ASN A 468 -33.55 -1.36 11.46
N GLU A 469 -33.77 -1.59 10.19
CA GLU A 469 -34.67 -0.81 9.33
C GLU A 469 -35.24 -1.72 8.23
N GLU A 470 -36.49 -1.44 7.82
CA GLU A 470 -37.05 -2.11 6.65
C GLU A 470 -36.50 -1.47 5.35
N PRO A 471 -36.24 -2.26 4.31
CA PRO A 471 -35.75 -1.74 3.05
C PRO A 471 -36.77 -0.83 2.38
N THR A 472 -36.28 0.25 1.78
CA THR A 472 -37.11 1.19 1.01
C THR A 472 -37.69 0.60 -0.27
N ALA A 473 -37.08 -0.49 -0.77
CA ALA A 473 -37.48 -1.19 -1.99
C ALA A 473 -37.47 -2.72 -1.75
N PRO A 474 -38.45 -3.26 -0.98
CA PRO A 474 -38.59 -4.71 -0.83
C PRO A 474 -38.76 -5.38 -2.19
N PRO A 475 -38.21 -6.60 -2.40
CA PRO A 475 -37.59 -7.47 -1.40
C PRO A 475 -36.06 -7.34 -1.26
N ASN A 476 -35.41 -6.32 -1.87
CA ASN A 476 -33.97 -6.18 -1.75
C ASN A 476 -33.56 -5.75 -0.34
N ARG A 477 -32.83 -6.62 0.34
CA ARG A 477 -32.31 -6.35 1.68
C ARG A 477 -30.87 -5.84 1.68
N MET A 478 -30.14 -5.90 0.57
CA MET A 478 -28.80 -5.33 0.48
C MET A 478 -28.89 -3.80 0.41
N SER A 479 -28.33 -3.14 1.41
CA SER A 479 -28.24 -1.68 1.50
C SER A 479 -27.16 -1.14 0.55
N HIS A 480 -25.95 -1.63 0.71
CA HIS A 480 -24.77 -1.17 -0.05
C HIS A 480 -23.66 -2.22 -0.01
N ILE A 481 -22.68 -2.03 -0.89
CA ILE A 481 -21.37 -2.69 -0.83
C ILE A 481 -20.29 -1.61 -0.66
N CYS A 482 -19.32 -1.84 0.22
CA CYS A 482 -18.25 -0.90 0.51
C CYS A 482 -16.88 -1.43 0.14
N PHE A 483 -16.07 -0.57 -0.49
CA PHE A 483 -14.69 -0.87 -0.86
C PHE A 483 -13.71 0.01 -0.08
N THR A 484 -12.63 -0.59 0.43
CA THR A 484 -11.55 0.13 1.08
C THR A 484 -10.66 0.82 0.05
N VAL A 485 -10.40 2.11 0.25
CA VAL A 485 -9.49 2.92 -0.56
C VAL A 485 -8.41 3.59 0.28
N ASP A 486 -7.23 3.76 -0.29
CA ASP A 486 -6.10 4.38 0.44
C ASP A 486 -6.26 5.89 0.62
N ASN A 487 -7.00 6.56 -0.27
CA ASN A 487 -7.21 8.01 -0.21
C ASN A 487 -8.60 8.39 -0.74
N ILE A 488 -9.46 8.81 0.16
CA ILE A 488 -10.87 9.09 -0.15
C ILE A 488 -11.03 10.34 -1.03
N GLU A 489 -10.23 11.39 -0.80
CA GLU A 489 -10.34 12.63 -1.59
C GLU A 489 -9.78 12.44 -3.01
N GLN A 490 -8.73 11.65 -3.16
CA GLN A 490 -8.22 11.27 -4.47
C GLN A 490 -9.25 10.41 -5.23
N MET A 491 -9.96 9.49 -4.55
CA MET A 491 -11.05 8.71 -5.14
C MET A 491 -12.21 9.59 -5.60
N ARG A 492 -12.58 10.61 -4.81
CA ARG A 492 -13.58 11.62 -5.21
C ARG A 492 -13.16 12.37 -6.46
N ALA A 493 -11.90 12.87 -6.49
CA ALA A 493 -11.37 13.61 -7.63
C ALA A 493 -11.32 12.72 -8.89
N TYR A 494 -10.83 11.49 -8.73
CA TYR A 494 -10.77 10.50 -9.81
C TYR A 494 -12.16 10.22 -10.41
N LEU A 495 -13.15 9.90 -9.59
CA LEU A 495 -14.50 9.59 -10.06
C LEU A 495 -15.18 10.79 -10.73
N ARG A 496 -14.93 12.02 -10.24
CA ARG A 496 -15.41 13.22 -10.92
C ARG A 496 -14.78 13.37 -12.32
N SER A 497 -13.50 13.08 -12.46
CA SER A 497 -12.82 13.13 -13.77
C SER A 497 -13.36 12.09 -14.75
N LYS A 498 -13.94 11.00 -14.23
CA LYS A 498 -14.67 9.99 -15.01
C LYS A 498 -16.14 10.34 -15.27
N GLY A 499 -16.59 11.52 -14.85
CA GLY A 499 -17.96 12.01 -15.09
C GLY A 499 -18.98 11.56 -14.03
N PHE A 500 -18.58 10.95 -12.93
CA PHE A 500 -19.49 10.57 -11.86
C PHE A 500 -19.90 11.78 -11.02
N ASN A 501 -21.18 11.84 -10.65
CA ASN A 501 -21.69 12.87 -9.75
C ASN A 501 -21.33 12.54 -8.30
N VAL A 502 -20.11 12.90 -7.90
CA VAL A 502 -19.64 12.77 -6.52
C VAL A 502 -19.80 14.12 -5.84
N LYS A 503 -20.65 14.19 -4.82
CA LYS A 503 -20.87 15.42 -4.06
C LYS A 503 -19.53 15.95 -3.51
N SER A 504 -19.29 17.24 -3.72
CA SER A 504 -18.21 17.94 -3.01
C SER A 504 -18.65 18.07 -1.55
N GLY A 505 -17.98 17.38 -0.66
CA GLY A 505 -18.12 17.53 0.78
C GLY A 505 -16.73 17.70 1.37
N ASN A 506 -16.58 18.50 2.38
CA ASN A 506 -15.46 18.34 3.29
C ASN A 506 -15.65 16.95 3.88
N GLY A 507 -14.83 15.97 3.48
CA GLY A 507 -14.95 14.57 3.88
C GLY A 507 -15.13 14.47 5.39
N GLY A 508 -16.38 14.54 5.84
CA GLY A 508 -16.74 14.42 7.24
C GLY A 508 -16.46 12.99 7.67
N LYS A 509 -15.91 12.83 8.86
CA LYS A 509 -15.84 11.51 9.48
C LYS A 509 -17.24 10.94 9.59
N THR A 510 -17.39 9.69 9.25
CA THR A 510 -18.58 8.90 9.54
C THR A 510 -18.79 8.78 11.05
N HIS A 511 -19.92 8.23 11.48
CA HIS A 511 -20.14 7.94 12.89
C HIS A 511 -19.16 6.88 13.44
N THR A 512 -18.58 6.05 12.56
CA THR A 512 -17.51 5.09 12.94
C THR A 512 -16.13 5.75 13.04
N GLY A 513 -16.00 7.02 12.62
CA GLY A 513 -14.76 7.78 12.72
C GLY A 513 -13.86 7.70 11.49
N ASP A 514 -14.30 7.06 10.43
CA ASP A 514 -13.60 6.91 9.15
C ASP A 514 -14.09 7.94 8.13
N TYR A 515 -13.41 8.05 6.97
CA TYR A 515 -13.92 8.87 5.86
C TYR A 515 -14.61 7.98 4.83
N ALA A 516 -15.83 8.33 4.42
CA ALA A 516 -16.56 7.59 3.41
C ALA A 516 -17.39 8.48 2.49
N PHE A 517 -17.79 7.96 1.33
CA PHE A 517 -18.84 8.50 0.45
C PHE A 517 -19.40 7.40 -0.43
N GLU A 518 -20.59 7.66 -0.97
CA GLU A 518 -21.34 6.73 -1.80
C GLU A 518 -21.57 7.28 -3.21
N ILE A 519 -21.63 6.36 -4.17
CA ILE A 519 -22.18 6.58 -5.52
C ILE A 519 -23.15 5.43 -5.84
N LYS A 520 -23.86 5.53 -6.96
CA LYS A 520 -24.68 4.42 -7.47
C LYS A 520 -24.02 3.77 -8.67
N ASP A 521 -24.03 2.45 -8.71
CA ASP A 521 -23.69 1.70 -9.89
C ASP A 521 -24.81 1.78 -10.95
N PRO A 522 -24.63 1.22 -12.17
CA PRO A 522 -25.66 1.24 -13.22
C PRO A 522 -26.96 0.55 -12.88
N GLU A 523 -26.96 -0.42 -11.96
CA GLU A 523 -28.17 -1.12 -11.47
C GLU A 523 -28.86 -0.37 -10.32
N GLY A 524 -28.25 0.72 -9.82
CA GLY A 524 -28.77 1.51 -8.71
C GLY A 524 -28.30 1.03 -7.33
N THR A 525 -27.43 0.02 -7.28
CA THR A 525 -26.79 -0.45 -6.04
C THR A 525 -25.90 0.67 -5.48
N LEU A 526 -26.01 0.93 -4.18
CA LEU A 526 -25.11 1.85 -3.51
C LEU A 526 -23.72 1.22 -3.39
N VAL A 527 -22.73 1.92 -3.89
CA VAL A 527 -21.31 1.59 -3.79
C VAL A 527 -20.65 2.64 -2.91
N GLU A 528 -20.22 2.22 -1.75
CA GLU A 528 -19.50 3.06 -0.80
C GLU A 528 -17.99 2.87 -0.97
N PHE A 529 -17.24 3.93 -0.76
CA PHE A 529 -15.79 3.91 -0.61
C PHE A 529 -15.44 4.41 0.78
N VAL A 530 -14.60 3.67 1.49
CA VAL A 530 -14.14 4.00 2.84
C VAL A 530 -12.62 4.08 2.90
N GLN A 531 -12.12 5.11 3.58
CA GLN A 531 -10.74 5.20 4.03
C GLN A 531 -10.74 5.04 5.53
N SER A 532 -10.30 3.88 6.01
CA SER A 532 -10.16 3.60 7.44
C SER A 532 -9.07 4.48 8.06
N LEU A 533 -9.33 4.98 9.26
CA LEU A 533 -8.41 5.81 10.02
C LEU A 533 -7.96 5.09 11.29
N PRO A 534 -6.75 5.34 11.80
CA PRO A 534 -6.27 4.74 13.06
C PRO A 534 -7.17 5.05 14.27
N THR A 535 -7.97 6.13 14.17
CA THR A 535 -8.93 6.55 15.20
C THR A 535 -10.35 6.02 14.97
N GLY A 536 -10.60 5.31 13.89
CA GLY A 536 -11.89 4.69 13.57
C GLY A 536 -12.22 3.52 14.49
N MET A 537 -13.50 3.20 14.64
CA MET A 537 -13.96 2.10 15.49
C MET A 537 -13.39 0.74 15.03
N GLU A 538 -13.31 0.52 13.72
CA GLU A 538 -12.74 -0.72 13.14
C GLU A 538 -11.27 -0.88 13.55
N ALA A 539 -10.44 0.17 13.36
CA ALA A 539 -9.03 0.14 13.73
C ALA A 539 -8.82 -0.03 15.25
N GLN A 540 -9.69 0.55 16.08
CA GLN A 540 -9.65 0.36 17.53
C GLN A 540 -10.06 -1.05 17.98
N ALA A 541 -10.85 -1.75 17.18
CA ALA A 541 -11.23 -3.15 17.38
C ALA A 541 -10.22 -4.15 16.77
N ALA A 542 -9.14 -3.68 16.13
CA ALA A 542 -8.14 -4.56 15.52
C ALA A 542 -7.48 -5.49 16.56
N GLY A 543 -7.35 -6.77 16.19
CA GLY A 543 -6.82 -7.83 17.07
C GLY A 543 -7.77 -8.26 18.20
N LYS A 544 -9.00 -7.74 18.24
CA LYS A 544 -10.03 -8.04 19.26
C LYS A 544 -11.31 -8.53 18.59
N PHE A 545 -12.21 -9.11 19.36
CA PHE A 545 -13.53 -9.53 18.87
C PHE A 545 -13.43 -10.47 17.66
N MET A 546 -12.47 -11.39 17.72
CA MET A 546 -12.29 -12.45 16.73
C MET A 546 -12.40 -13.82 17.44
N SER A 547 -13.62 -14.23 17.71
CA SER A 547 -13.93 -15.51 18.35
C SER A 547 -13.19 -16.67 17.67
N ALA A 548 -12.65 -17.59 18.48
CA ALA A 548 -12.04 -18.82 17.98
C ALA A 548 -13.07 -19.76 17.33
N THR A 549 -14.36 -19.53 17.55
CA THR A 549 -15.45 -20.33 17.00
C THR A 549 -16.04 -19.77 15.70
N ARG A 550 -15.54 -18.63 15.19
CA ARG A 550 -16.03 -18.09 13.92
C ARG A 550 -15.80 -19.06 12.77
N ILE A 551 -16.78 -19.17 11.90
CA ILE A 551 -16.80 -20.21 10.85
C ILE A 551 -15.84 -19.89 9.70
N ALA A 552 -15.45 -18.64 9.51
CA ALA A 552 -14.63 -18.15 8.43
C ALA A 552 -13.74 -16.99 8.88
N ASP A 553 -12.67 -16.70 8.11
CA ASP A 553 -11.72 -15.63 8.38
C ASP A 553 -11.73 -14.53 7.30
N ASP A 554 -12.48 -14.70 6.20
CA ASP A 554 -12.45 -13.76 5.08
C ASP A 554 -13.83 -13.67 4.40
N LEU A 555 -14.25 -12.43 4.11
CA LEU A 555 -15.36 -12.12 3.22
C LEU A 555 -14.81 -12.19 1.79
N TYR A 556 -15.18 -13.23 1.06
CA TYR A 556 -14.59 -13.56 -0.22
C TYR A 556 -15.18 -12.76 -1.37
N HIS A 557 -16.51 -12.74 -1.45
CA HIS A 557 -17.21 -11.95 -2.44
C HIS A 557 -18.59 -11.50 -1.97
N VAL A 558 -19.12 -10.50 -2.66
CA VAL A 558 -20.54 -10.11 -2.59
C VAL A 558 -21.16 -10.35 -3.94
N GLY A 559 -22.24 -11.14 -3.97
CA GLY A 559 -23.01 -11.41 -5.17
C GLY A 559 -24.27 -10.58 -5.22
N PHE A 560 -24.57 -9.98 -6.37
CA PHE A 560 -25.78 -9.22 -6.60
C PHE A 560 -26.28 -9.33 -8.02
N LEU A 561 -27.57 -9.05 -8.19
CA LEU A 561 -28.27 -9.18 -9.45
C LEU A 561 -27.91 -8.05 -10.40
N VAL A 562 -27.57 -8.41 -11.63
CA VAL A 562 -27.22 -7.49 -12.70
C VAL A 562 -28.08 -7.78 -13.90
N ARG A 563 -28.77 -6.75 -14.40
CA ARG A 563 -29.57 -6.82 -15.61
C ARG A 563 -28.78 -6.42 -16.84
N ASP A 564 -28.06 -5.29 -16.76
CA ASP A 564 -27.24 -4.75 -17.85
C ASP A 564 -25.76 -5.02 -17.58
N SER A 565 -25.31 -6.21 -18.01
CA SER A 565 -23.94 -6.65 -17.77
C SER A 565 -22.90 -5.76 -18.47
N GLU A 566 -23.20 -5.18 -19.63
CA GLU A 566 -22.27 -4.32 -20.35
C GLU A 566 -22.00 -3.02 -19.57
N LYS A 567 -23.06 -2.36 -19.10
CA LYS A 567 -22.91 -1.16 -18.27
C LYS A 567 -22.25 -1.45 -16.94
N SER A 568 -22.59 -2.58 -16.30
CA SER A 568 -21.97 -2.94 -15.02
C SER A 568 -20.49 -3.29 -15.20
N ILE A 569 -20.11 -4.01 -16.26
CA ILE A 569 -18.70 -4.26 -16.60
C ILE A 569 -17.99 -2.93 -16.88
N ALA A 570 -18.55 -2.02 -17.67
CA ALA A 570 -17.95 -0.72 -17.94
C ALA A 570 -17.75 0.10 -16.64
N PHE A 571 -18.69 0.04 -15.70
CA PHE A 571 -18.54 0.71 -14.41
C PHE A 571 -17.42 0.09 -13.56
N TYR A 572 -17.47 -1.22 -13.33
CA TYR A 572 -16.49 -1.88 -12.45
C TYR A 572 -15.12 -2.04 -13.12
N HIS A 573 -15.05 -2.36 -14.40
CA HIS A 573 -13.80 -2.53 -15.13
C HIS A 573 -13.21 -1.18 -15.59
N ASP A 574 -13.95 -0.41 -16.43
CA ASP A 574 -13.34 0.75 -17.10
C ASP A 574 -13.21 1.96 -16.16
N ALA A 575 -14.16 2.13 -15.22
CA ALA A 575 -14.09 3.24 -14.28
C ALA A 575 -13.36 2.88 -12.99
N LEU A 576 -13.60 1.71 -12.39
CA LEU A 576 -13.00 1.34 -11.10
C LEU A 576 -11.74 0.47 -11.24
N GLY A 577 -11.45 -0.08 -12.42
CA GLY A 577 -10.24 -0.87 -12.68
C GLY A 577 -10.32 -2.32 -12.20
N PHE A 578 -11.51 -2.85 -11.92
CA PHE A 578 -11.73 -4.25 -11.55
C PHE A 578 -11.33 -5.16 -12.71
N LYS A 579 -10.90 -6.37 -12.38
CA LYS A 579 -10.48 -7.38 -13.36
C LYS A 579 -11.48 -8.51 -13.43
N GLU A 580 -11.94 -8.83 -14.62
CA GLU A 580 -12.72 -10.04 -14.81
C GLU A 580 -11.83 -11.27 -14.63
N THR A 581 -12.20 -12.17 -13.72
CA THR A 581 -11.42 -13.37 -13.39
C THR A 581 -12.09 -14.67 -13.85
N TRP A 582 -13.41 -14.66 -13.99
CA TRP A 582 -14.15 -15.84 -14.41
C TRP A 582 -15.55 -15.49 -14.90
N ARG A 583 -16.06 -16.28 -15.84
CA ARG A 583 -17.47 -16.29 -16.30
C ARG A 583 -18.06 -17.68 -16.20
N GLY A 584 -19.31 -17.79 -15.78
CA GLY A 584 -20.01 -19.05 -15.67
C GLY A 584 -21.39 -19.04 -16.31
N SER A 585 -21.84 -20.21 -16.75
CA SER A 585 -23.17 -20.42 -17.33
C SER A 585 -23.88 -21.63 -16.71
N SER A 586 -25.13 -21.45 -16.28
CA SER A 586 -25.99 -22.55 -15.89
C SER A 586 -26.52 -23.27 -17.13
N ASP A 587 -26.91 -22.54 -18.16
CA ASP A 587 -27.23 -22.98 -19.50
C ASP A 587 -26.07 -22.64 -20.45
N PRO A 588 -25.49 -23.59 -21.23
CA PRO A 588 -24.40 -23.30 -22.16
C PRO A 588 -24.70 -22.21 -23.20
N LYS A 589 -25.94 -21.80 -23.38
CA LYS A 589 -26.38 -20.81 -24.35
C LYS A 589 -26.43 -19.39 -23.78
N VAL A 590 -26.41 -19.22 -22.44
CA VAL A 590 -26.62 -17.93 -21.78
C VAL A 590 -25.68 -17.78 -20.60
N LEU A 591 -24.96 -16.69 -20.57
CA LEU A 591 -24.09 -16.34 -19.43
C LEU A 591 -24.92 -16.10 -18.17
N SER A 592 -24.48 -16.63 -17.04
CA SER A 592 -25.19 -16.51 -15.76
C SER A 592 -24.42 -15.73 -14.70
N TRP A 593 -23.09 -15.80 -14.71
CA TRP A 593 -22.22 -15.16 -13.70
C TRP A 593 -21.01 -14.52 -14.32
N VAL A 594 -20.55 -13.40 -13.72
CA VAL A 594 -19.26 -12.76 -14.02
C VAL A 594 -18.61 -12.35 -12.69
N ASN A 595 -17.38 -12.78 -12.47
CA ASN A 595 -16.59 -12.41 -11.29
C ASN A 595 -15.64 -11.28 -11.62
N MET A 596 -15.80 -10.15 -10.92
CA MET A 596 -15.01 -8.93 -11.06
C MET A 596 -14.19 -8.71 -9.81
N GLN A 597 -12.89 -9.01 -9.87
CA GLN A 597 -11.95 -8.87 -8.76
C GLN A 597 -11.58 -7.41 -8.54
N VAL A 598 -11.50 -6.98 -7.28
CA VAL A 598 -10.99 -5.65 -6.93
C VAL A 598 -9.56 -5.47 -7.44
N PRO A 599 -9.19 -4.28 -7.93
CA PRO A 599 -7.93 -4.10 -8.67
C PRO A 599 -6.68 -4.37 -7.83
N ASP A 600 -6.72 -4.06 -6.54
CA ASP A 600 -5.56 -4.08 -5.66
C ASP A 600 -5.72 -5.05 -4.47
N GLY A 601 -6.64 -6.03 -4.59
CA GLY A 601 -6.95 -7.05 -3.58
C GLY A 601 -7.37 -8.38 -4.16
N SER A 602 -7.79 -9.31 -3.28
CA SER A 602 -8.20 -10.69 -3.64
C SER A 602 -9.71 -10.88 -3.70
N ASN A 603 -10.49 -10.00 -3.06
CA ASN A 603 -11.95 -10.09 -3.04
C ASN A 603 -12.53 -9.74 -4.42
N TYR A 604 -13.76 -10.18 -4.67
CA TYR A 604 -14.44 -9.87 -5.93
C TYR A 604 -15.94 -9.62 -5.73
N VAL A 605 -16.57 -9.00 -6.70
CA VAL A 605 -18.03 -8.97 -6.81
C VAL A 605 -18.47 -9.99 -7.84
N GLU A 606 -19.55 -10.71 -7.54
CA GLU A 606 -20.17 -11.65 -8.45
C GLU A 606 -21.44 -11.05 -9.07
N PHE A 607 -21.43 -10.78 -10.37
CA PHE A 607 -22.63 -10.42 -11.10
C PHE A 607 -23.45 -11.67 -11.38
N MET A 608 -24.68 -11.71 -10.91
CA MET A 608 -25.67 -12.71 -11.27
C MET A 608 -26.58 -12.13 -12.35
N LEU A 609 -26.45 -12.63 -13.57
CA LEU A 609 -27.05 -12.02 -14.76
C LEU A 609 -28.49 -12.52 -14.98
N TYR A 610 -29.42 -11.58 -15.15
CA TYR A 610 -30.84 -11.83 -15.41
C TYR A 610 -31.37 -10.85 -16.48
N ASP A 611 -32.13 -11.36 -17.45
CA ASP A 611 -32.88 -10.52 -18.39
C ASP A 611 -34.01 -9.74 -17.68
N LYS A 612 -34.62 -10.37 -16.67
CA LYS A 612 -35.62 -9.76 -15.77
C LYS A 612 -35.26 -10.10 -14.33
N ILE A 613 -35.18 -9.07 -13.51
CA ILE A 613 -34.92 -9.26 -12.08
C ILE A 613 -36.11 -10.07 -11.47
N PRO A 614 -35.81 -11.22 -10.84
CA PRO A 614 -36.85 -12.03 -10.20
C PRO A 614 -37.53 -11.28 -9.06
N THR A 615 -38.78 -11.61 -8.78
CA THR A 615 -39.54 -11.00 -7.68
C THR A 615 -39.01 -11.36 -6.29
N ASP A 616 -38.28 -12.48 -6.19
CA ASP A 616 -37.61 -12.97 -4.98
C ASP A 616 -36.12 -12.59 -4.88
N PHE A 617 -35.70 -11.54 -5.59
CA PHE A 617 -34.29 -11.23 -5.76
C PHE A 617 -33.56 -10.92 -4.44
N GLY A 618 -34.25 -10.51 -3.39
CA GLY A 618 -33.67 -10.23 -2.09
C GLY A 618 -32.93 -11.43 -1.47
N THR A 619 -33.38 -12.64 -1.74
CA THR A 619 -32.70 -13.87 -1.26
C THR A 619 -31.54 -14.31 -2.14
N ARG A 620 -31.33 -13.67 -3.27
CA ARG A 620 -30.27 -13.99 -4.23
C ARG A 620 -29.02 -13.14 -4.02
N ASN A 621 -29.18 -11.87 -3.66
CA ASN A 621 -28.06 -11.04 -3.22
C ASN A 621 -27.44 -11.70 -1.98
N HIS A 622 -26.10 -11.82 -1.94
CA HIS A 622 -25.45 -12.59 -0.89
C HIS A 622 -24.04 -12.10 -0.58
N VAL A 623 -23.60 -12.47 0.60
CA VAL A 623 -22.20 -12.44 1.01
C VAL A 623 -21.65 -13.86 1.02
N SER A 624 -20.44 -14.04 0.52
CA SER A 624 -19.73 -15.31 0.56
C SER A 624 -18.51 -15.22 1.47
N LEU A 625 -18.37 -16.21 2.34
CA LEU A 625 -17.29 -16.35 3.31
C LEU A 625 -16.42 -17.54 2.94
N VAL A 626 -15.10 -17.40 3.08
CA VAL A 626 -14.17 -18.50 2.79
C VAL A 626 -14.12 -19.47 3.96
N VAL A 627 -14.32 -20.75 3.63
CA VAL A 627 -14.08 -21.86 4.57
C VAL A 627 -13.04 -22.82 3.97
N PRO A 628 -12.06 -23.28 4.76
CA PRO A 628 -11.03 -24.20 4.26
C PRO A 628 -11.60 -25.56 3.80
N ASP A 629 -12.69 -26.00 4.44
CA ASP A 629 -13.37 -27.29 4.24
C ASP A 629 -14.86 -27.12 4.52
N ALA A 630 -15.68 -27.20 3.48
CA ALA A 630 -17.12 -27.02 3.57
C ALA A 630 -17.82 -28.15 4.36
N GLN A 631 -17.30 -29.38 4.29
CA GLN A 631 -17.85 -30.51 5.04
C GLN A 631 -17.60 -30.34 6.54
N LYS A 632 -16.39 -29.90 6.90
CA LYS A 632 -16.07 -29.58 8.29
C LYS A 632 -16.91 -28.40 8.80
N ALA A 633 -17.08 -27.37 7.98
CA ALA A 633 -17.92 -26.21 8.34
C ALA A 633 -19.36 -26.63 8.65
N ILE A 634 -19.97 -27.54 7.85
CA ILE A 634 -21.30 -28.11 8.14
C ILE A 634 -21.29 -28.80 9.51
N ALA A 635 -20.34 -29.69 9.75
CA ALA A 635 -20.26 -30.44 11.00
C ALA A 635 -20.10 -29.52 12.22
N ASP A 636 -19.25 -28.49 12.10
CA ASP A 636 -19.04 -27.50 13.15
C ASP A 636 -20.32 -26.69 13.44
N LEU A 637 -21.09 -26.31 12.41
CA LEU A 637 -22.35 -25.59 12.55
C LEU A 637 -23.45 -26.49 13.16
N GLU A 638 -23.57 -27.72 12.70
CA GLU A 638 -24.57 -28.69 13.21
C GLU A 638 -24.35 -29.06 14.67
N ALA A 639 -23.09 -28.99 15.15
CA ALA A 639 -22.78 -29.23 16.55
C ALA A 639 -23.21 -28.08 17.47
N ARG A 640 -23.51 -26.87 16.93
CA ARG A 640 -23.87 -25.70 17.74
C ARG A 640 -25.34 -25.79 18.24
N PRO A 641 -25.59 -25.35 19.48
CA PRO A 641 -26.99 -25.28 19.98
C PRO A 641 -27.91 -24.42 19.10
N ALA A 642 -27.36 -23.32 18.52
CA ALA A 642 -28.09 -22.43 17.63
C ALA A 642 -28.58 -23.10 16.32
N TYR A 643 -27.94 -24.18 15.89
CA TYR A 643 -28.37 -24.91 14.71
C TYR A 643 -29.78 -25.50 14.86
N LYS A 644 -30.15 -25.91 16.09
CA LYS A 644 -31.52 -26.40 16.37
C LYS A 644 -32.58 -25.30 16.19
N ILE A 645 -32.18 -24.05 16.45
CA ILE A 645 -33.06 -22.88 16.27
C ILE A 645 -33.11 -22.51 14.77
N TYR A 646 -31.99 -22.63 14.09
CA TYR A 646 -31.90 -22.41 12.65
C TYR A 646 -32.81 -23.34 11.86
N GLY A 647 -32.85 -24.64 12.17
CA GLY A 647 -33.85 -25.59 11.76
C GLY A 647 -33.93 -25.91 10.26
N LYS A 648 -32.95 -25.48 9.46
CA LYS A 648 -32.87 -25.79 8.02
C LYS A 648 -31.67 -26.70 7.77
N PRO A 649 -31.78 -27.69 6.83
CA PRO A 649 -30.66 -28.55 6.50
C PRO A 649 -29.53 -27.75 5.83
N LEU A 650 -28.28 -28.14 6.07
CA LEU A 650 -27.11 -27.61 5.40
C LEU A 650 -26.67 -28.57 4.30
N GLU A 651 -26.88 -28.19 3.06
CA GLU A 651 -26.58 -29.01 1.90
C GLU A 651 -25.34 -28.48 1.17
N MET A 652 -24.30 -29.32 1.09
CA MET A 652 -23.12 -29.01 0.30
C MET A 652 -23.38 -29.33 -1.17
N HIS A 653 -23.00 -28.41 -2.05
CA HIS A 653 -23.02 -28.64 -3.49
C HIS A 653 -21.74 -28.14 -4.14
N VAL A 654 -21.49 -28.54 -5.37
CA VAL A 654 -20.40 -28.04 -6.19
C VAL A 654 -20.96 -27.00 -7.16
N GLY A 655 -20.50 -25.76 -7.04
CA GLY A 655 -20.91 -24.69 -7.93
C GLY A 655 -20.40 -24.88 -9.36
N LYS A 656 -20.89 -24.08 -10.29
CA LYS A 656 -20.40 -24.05 -11.68
C LYS A 656 -18.93 -23.62 -11.79
N ASN A 657 -18.44 -22.91 -10.78
CA ASN A 657 -17.04 -22.56 -10.59
C ASN A 657 -16.14 -23.72 -10.10
N GLY A 658 -16.73 -24.92 -9.91
CA GLY A 658 -16.02 -26.12 -9.47
C GLY A 658 -15.68 -26.16 -7.98
N LYS A 659 -16.16 -25.21 -7.17
CA LYS A 659 -15.90 -25.12 -5.74
C LYS A 659 -17.05 -25.68 -4.92
N ARG A 660 -16.74 -26.26 -3.74
CA ARG A 660 -17.77 -26.67 -2.79
C ARG A 660 -18.34 -25.45 -2.10
N GLN A 661 -19.67 -25.44 -1.96
CA GLN A 661 -20.45 -24.34 -1.43
C GLN A 661 -21.56 -24.86 -0.52
N VAL A 662 -21.90 -24.06 0.50
CA VAL A 662 -23.05 -24.30 1.40
C VAL A 662 -23.78 -22.97 1.54
N ASN A 663 -25.11 -22.99 1.32
CA ASN A 663 -25.95 -21.81 1.48
C ASN A 663 -26.70 -21.84 2.81
N LEU A 664 -26.57 -20.77 3.56
CA LEU A 664 -27.38 -20.46 4.73
C LEU A 664 -28.25 -19.23 4.43
N TYR A 665 -29.30 -19.08 5.22
CA TYR A 665 -30.20 -17.93 5.08
C TYR A 665 -30.46 -17.35 6.46
N ASP A 666 -30.26 -16.07 6.61
CA ASP A 666 -30.57 -15.36 7.83
C ASP A 666 -32.07 -15.39 8.15
N PRO A 667 -32.55 -14.83 9.25
CA PRO A 667 -33.96 -14.79 9.60
C PRO A 667 -34.86 -14.11 8.56
N ASP A 668 -34.33 -13.17 7.79
CA ASP A 668 -35.04 -12.46 6.74
C ASP A 668 -34.90 -13.11 5.35
N GLY A 669 -34.15 -14.23 5.26
CA GLY A 669 -33.90 -14.94 4.02
C GLY A 669 -32.71 -14.42 3.20
N THR A 670 -31.90 -13.50 3.73
CA THR A 670 -30.65 -13.08 3.10
C THR A 670 -29.68 -14.24 3.05
N ARG A 671 -29.10 -14.52 1.88
CA ARG A 671 -28.19 -15.64 1.68
C ARG A 671 -26.79 -15.32 2.20
N VAL A 672 -26.26 -16.24 3.00
CA VAL A 672 -24.83 -16.30 3.37
C VAL A 672 -24.27 -17.58 2.77
N GLU A 673 -23.28 -17.45 1.92
CA GLU A 673 -22.61 -18.57 1.29
C GLU A 673 -21.29 -18.87 1.99
N LEU A 674 -21.05 -20.15 2.30
CA LEU A 674 -19.73 -20.64 2.70
C LEU A 674 -19.11 -21.34 1.49
N MET A 675 -17.89 -20.95 1.09
CA MET A 675 -17.26 -21.48 -0.12
C MET A 675 -15.80 -21.84 0.12
N GLU A 676 -15.39 -22.99 -0.43
CA GLU A 676 -13.96 -23.35 -0.46
C GLU A 676 -13.19 -22.48 -1.47
N PRO A 677 -11.93 -22.11 -1.19
CA PRO A 677 -11.16 -21.27 -2.10
C PRO A 677 -10.72 -22.00 -3.37
N HIS A 678 -10.68 -23.35 -3.34
CA HIS A 678 -10.17 -24.18 -4.42
C HIS A 678 -11.27 -25.00 -5.07
N THR A 679 -11.07 -25.38 -6.34
CA THR A 679 -11.93 -26.33 -7.04
C THR A 679 -11.72 -27.75 -6.48
N VAL A 680 -12.75 -28.60 -6.61
CA VAL A 680 -12.73 -29.98 -6.09
C VAL A 680 -11.57 -30.82 -6.63
N ASP A 681 -11.19 -30.59 -7.88
CA ASP A 681 -10.10 -31.32 -8.55
C ASP A 681 -8.77 -30.53 -8.61
N GLY A 682 -8.73 -29.34 -7.98
CA GLY A 682 -7.57 -28.46 -7.98
C GLY A 682 -7.28 -27.76 -9.31
N LYS A 683 -8.16 -27.90 -10.32
CA LYS A 683 -7.99 -27.30 -11.64
C LYS A 683 -8.96 -26.13 -11.85
N PRO A 684 -8.49 -25.00 -12.38
CA PRO A 684 -9.38 -23.89 -12.73
C PRO A 684 -10.46 -24.33 -13.74
N ILE A 685 -11.69 -23.90 -13.50
CA ILE A 685 -12.78 -24.07 -14.48
C ILE A 685 -12.65 -23.01 -15.57
N ALA A 686 -12.67 -23.43 -16.82
CA ALA A 686 -12.60 -22.51 -17.95
C ALA A 686 -13.80 -21.55 -17.97
N SER A 687 -13.57 -20.30 -18.30
CA SER A 687 -14.62 -19.29 -18.45
C SER A 687 -15.57 -19.65 -19.59
N SER A 688 -16.86 -19.40 -19.38
CA SER A 688 -17.90 -19.58 -20.40
C SER A 688 -17.73 -18.56 -21.53
N THR A 689 -18.02 -18.99 -22.75
CA THR A 689 -18.10 -18.13 -23.94
C THR A 689 -19.54 -17.79 -24.33
N ALA A 690 -20.53 -18.18 -23.53
CA ALA A 690 -21.93 -17.88 -23.77
C ALA A 690 -22.18 -16.37 -23.77
N PRO A 691 -23.07 -15.86 -24.62
CA PRO A 691 -23.46 -14.45 -24.60
C PRO A 691 -24.26 -14.10 -23.32
N PRO A 692 -24.25 -12.82 -22.92
CA PRO A 692 -25.10 -12.35 -21.82
C PRO A 692 -26.59 -12.53 -22.18
N PRO A 693 -27.50 -12.51 -21.17
CA PRO A 693 -28.95 -12.51 -21.41
C PRO A 693 -29.35 -11.35 -22.34
N SER A 694 -30.22 -11.63 -23.31
CA SER A 694 -30.69 -10.59 -24.24
C SER A 694 -31.81 -9.75 -23.60
N HIS A 695 -31.57 -8.45 -23.46
CA HIS A 695 -32.64 -7.52 -23.09
C HIS A 695 -33.57 -7.32 -24.30
N LYS A 696 -34.71 -7.99 -24.31
CA LYS A 696 -35.80 -7.72 -25.27
C LYS A 696 -36.88 -6.85 -24.62
#